data_de434c62a53a5efb3c1b45b9b1fbd206
#
_entry.id   de434c62a53a5efb3c1b45b9b1fbd206
#
_cell.length_a   1.000
_cell.length_b   1.000
_cell.length_c   1.000
_cell.angle_alpha   90.00
_cell.angle_beta   90.00
_cell.angle_gamma   90.00
#
_symmetry.space_group_name_H-M   'P 1'
#
loop_
_entity.id
_entity.type
_entity.pdbx_description
1 polymer ?
#
loop_
_entity_poly.entity_id
_entity_poly.type
_entity_poly.pdbx_seq_one_letter_code
_entity_poly.pdbx_strand_id
1 'polypeptide(L)'
;MHRFLTLLQKDLRYFLYLEGLLMLFRVAFLVLFRSQLNAVSASEILYALYLGFRISLKTTALLVGLPFLLATVPGSFSSRYPEKAVRTLLTGLSLFVMTFLFVARIPYYAIFQETYNIMLFNGMKDDMHAIWDTAVKEYQLFPRLVGVLLLSALVIYLWHRLQERKGIAPQRRVKALFAGTLLFIPIFAIFCRFGGGFHSDDGIHWESAARTKSKLLNEAILDDGQALYRAYATHKRATEKVLRPLTVEEVRAAIWLLGGNGNAATIDEAFTRTKKTAARVKRPRHVVVILGENYALWPLLPSYEDMNLASTGKFLEAHGAHTYQFLANSTGTMTSLNGFVTGLPDVGLYVNYIMGKNGDPVDGLGIGAVMKKMGYRTQFWYGGLRSWQDIEKFTRREGFDEFHCADEFSGLGESSSWGIADGPFFEEVLKAMQKDEEDTFYFILTTSNHPPFAFDVDSKGFSRDRVAKKRGPAIPKDKKTLDQLGHIWYADDVMGKFIKAAEAYDPSTLFVVTGDHAERFNFSNDVSLWEKSGIPCFFYGAGIPTDLFAKDAAGSHLQIAPTLAELILPQGETYESLLPSLFDSRRAFNHRLYIENGQIGEEKDLKDKEFKAEIEAARTIAIWRIKNGNAIRSIE
;
A
#
# COMPACT_ATOMS: atom_id res chain seq x y z
N MET A 1 -18.15 41.86 -28.71
CA MET A 1 -16.68 41.90 -28.80
C MET A 1 -16.02 42.61 -27.60
N HIS A 2 -16.30 43.90 -27.35
CA HIS A 2 -15.70 44.60 -26.19
C HIS A 2 -15.93 43.90 -24.85
N ARG A 3 -17.16 43.49 -24.58
CA ARG A 3 -17.54 42.83 -23.35
C ARG A 3 -16.83 41.47 -23.18
N PHE A 4 -16.72 40.68 -24.27
CA PHE A 4 -15.96 39.43 -24.27
C PHE A 4 -14.50 39.66 -23.88
N LEU A 5 -13.81 40.60 -24.56
CA LEU A 5 -12.41 40.91 -24.28
C LEU A 5 -12.20 41.44 -22.84
N THR A 6 -13.16 42.16 -22.28
CA THR A 6 -13.09 42.63 -20.88
C THR A 6 -13.29 41.48 -19.88
N LEU A 7 -14.20 40.56 -20.18
CA LEU A 7 -14.44 39.38 -19.33
C LEU A 7 -13.27 38.38 -19.42
N LEU A 8 -12.70 38.18 -20.60
CA LEU A 8 -11.54 37.32 -20.81
C LEU A 8 -10.32 37.75 -19.99
N GLN A 9 -10.13 39.06 -19.76
CA GLN A 9 -9.06 39.55 -18.88
C GLN A 9 -9.21 39.04 -17.44
N LYS A 10 -10.43 38.81 -16.98
CA LYS A 10 -10.67 38.20 -15.66
C LYS A 10 -10.24 36.74 -15.66
N ASP A 11 -10.47 36.00 -16.75
CA ASP A 11 -10.04 34.59 -16.88
C ASP A 11 -8.52 34.50 -16.96
N LEU A 12 -7.87 35.42 -17.71
CA LEU A 12 -6.40 35.47 -17.76
C LEU A 12 -5.77 35.80 -16.38
N ARG A 13 -6.37 36.73 -15.63
CA ARG A 13 -5.93 37.01 -14.26
C ARG A 13 -6.11 35.80 -13.35
N TYR A 14 -7.22 35.06 -13.52
CA TYR A 14 -7.44 33.84 -12.76
C TYR A 14 -6.42 32.77 -13.13
N PHE A 15 -6.11 32.61 -14.41
CA PHE A 15 -5.05 31.72 -14.87
C PHE A 15 -3.70 32.01 -14.20
N LEU A 16 -3.25 33.26 -14.25
CA LEU A 16 -1.98 33.66 -13.64
C LEU A 16 -1.99 33.53 -12.11
N TYR A 17 -3.12 33.84 -11.49
CA TYR A 17 -3.28 33.70 -10.03
C TYR A 17 -3.20 32.24 -9.61
N LEU A 18 -3.94 31.35 -10.27
CA LEU A 18 -3.98 29.94 -9.95
C LEU A 18 -2.62 29.26 -10.21
N GLU A 19 -1.97 29.56 -11.34
CA GLU A 19 -0.66 29.04 -11.64
C GLU A 19 0.39 29.48 -10.60
N GLY A 20 0.38 30.75 -10.23
CA GLY A 20 1.23 31.27 -9.16
C GLY A 20 0.94 30.62 -7.80
N LEU A 21 -0.33 30.34 -7.48
CA LEU A 21 -0.74 29.66 -6.25
C LEU A 21 -0.24 28.20 -6.22
N LEU A 22 -0.39 27.46 -7.34
CA LEU A 22 0.08 26.07 -7.44
C LEU A 22 1.61 26.00 -7.32
N MET A 23 2.32 26.98 -7.91
CA MET A 23 3.77 27.10 -7.73
C MET A 23 4.14 27.41 -6.27
N LEU A 24 3.40 28.29 -5.60
CA LEU A 24 3.61 28.60 -4.18
C LEU A 24 3.39 27.34 -3.29
N PHE A 25 2.32 26.59 -3.54
CA PHE A 25 2.06 25.33 -2.84
C PHE A 25 3.19 24.31 -3.05
N ARG A 26 3.73 24.22 -4.26
CA ARG A 26 4.88 23.35 -4.57
C ARG A 26 6.12 23.76 -3.79
N VAL A 27 6.45 25.04 -3.77
CA VAL A 27 7.59 25.54 -2.99
C VAL A 27 7.37 25.30 -1.49
N ALA A 28 6.17 25.58 -0.97
CA ALA A 28 5.83 25.32 0.42
C ALA A 28 5.97 23.82 0.76
N PHE A 29 5.54 22.92 -0.11
CA PHE A 29 5.72 21.49 0.06
C PHE A 29 7.21 21.09 0.15
N LEU A 30 8.06 21.59 -0.74
CA LEU A 30 9.51 21.34 -0.69
C LEU A 30 10.16 21.90 0.59
N VAL A 31 9.73 23.07 1.05
CA VAL A 31 10.22 23.67 2.30
C VAL A 31 9.81 22.85 3.52
N LEU A 32 8.57 22.34 3.56
CA LEU A 32 8.08 21.50 4.66
C LEU A 32 8.88 20.19 4.78
N PHE A 33 9.29 19.60 3.66
CA PHE A 33 10.05 18.35 3.62
C PHE A 33 11.54 18.55 3.28
N ARG A 34 12.08 19.74 3.53
CA ARG A 34 13.47 20.13 3.17
C ARG A 34 14.56 19.19 3.69
N SER A 35 14.31 18.47 4.79
CA SER A 35 15.25 17.47 5.33
C SER A 35 15.57 16.35 4.34
N GLN A 36 14.69 16.09 3.38
CA GLN A 36 14.87 15.08 2.32
C GLN A 36 15.64 15.64 1.09
N LEU A 37 16.06 16.91 1.11
CA LEU A 37 16.80 17.58 0.03
C LEU A 37 18.31 17.69 0.27
N ASN A 38 18.85 17.12 1.34
CA ASN A 38 20.25 17.33 1.77
C ASN A 38 21.31 16.93 0.71
N ALA A 39 20.99 15.98 -0.19
CA ALA A 39 21.88 15.53 -1.24
C ALA A 39 21.46 16.02 -2.65
N VAL A 40 20.51 16.95 -2.74
CA VAL A 40 19.92 17.41 -4.00
C VAL A 40 20.54 18.73 -4.44
N SER A 41 20.95 18.82 -5.71
CA SER A 41 21.52 20.06 -6.26
C SER A 41 20.43 21.13 -6.51
N ALA A 42 20.83 22.41 -6.44
CA ALA A 42 19.93 23.52 -6.77
C ALA A 42 19.41 23.45 -8.22
N SER A 43 20.20 22.92 -9.14
CA SER A 43 19.79 22.73 -10.55
C SER A 43 18.68 21.70 -10.69
N GLU A 44 18.72 20.60 -9.92
CA GLU A 44 17.63 19.59 -9.91
C GLU A 44 16.34 20.16 -9.29
N ILE A 45 16.45 20.98 -8.25
CA ILE A 45 15.29 21.66 -7.65
C ILE A 45 14.66 22.61 -8.68
N LEU A 46 15.46 23.44 -9.37
CA LEU A 46 14.95 24.33 -10.40
C LEU A 46 14.34 23.57 -11.58
N TYR A 47 14.95 22.46 -11.98
CA TYR A 47 14.40 21.59 -13.01
C TYR A 47 13.05 21.00 -12.62
N ALA A 48 12.92 20.49 -11.40
CA ALA A 48 11.65 19.99 -10.88
C ALA A 48 10.56 21.07 -10.79
N LEU A 49 10.93 22.30 -10.38
CA LEU A 49 10.02 23.45 -10.37
C LEU A 49 9.57 23.82 -11.79
N TYR A 50 10.49 23.81 -12.77
CA TYR A 50 10.15 24.02 -14.18
C TYR A 50 9.19 22.97 -14.73
N LEU A 51 9.46 21.68 -14.48
CA LEU A 51 8.56 20.60 -14.88
C LEU A 51 7.20 20.71 -14.17
N GLY A 52 7.23 21.08 -12.89
CA GLY A 52 6.03 21.32 -12.11
C GLY A 52 5.18 22.48 -12.63
N PHE A 53 5.80 23.59 -13.03
CA PHE A 53 5.12 24.68 -13.73
C PHE A 53 4.45 24.17 -15.02
N ARG A 54 5.17 23.42 -15.83
CA ARG A 54 4.63 22.88 -17.09
C ARG A 54 3.43 21.95 -16.87
N ILE A 55 3.47 21.06 -15.89
CA ILE A 55 2.36 20.13 -15.67
C ILE A 55 1.13 20.83 -15.05
N SER A 56 1.36 21.86 -14.22
CA SER A 56 0.29 22.67 -13.63
C SER A 56 -0.55 23.42 -14.65
N LEU A 57 0.02 23.74 -15.83
CA LEU A 57 -0.74 24.34 -16.95
C LEU A 57 -2.00 23.53 -17.29
N LYS A 58 -1.96 22.19 -17.17
CA LYS A 58 -3.11 21.31 -17.42
C LYS A 58 -4.22 21.56 -16.41
N THR A 59 -3.87 21.53 -15.12
CA THR A 59 -4.82 21.76 -14.01
C THR A 59 -5.39 23.18 -14.07
N THR A 60 -4.51 24.17 -14.27
CA THR A 60 -4.89 25.58 -14.37
C THR A 60 -5.83 25.82 -15.57
N ALA A 61 -5.52 25.29 -16.75
CA ALA A 61 -6.37 25.44 -17.93
C ALA A 61 -7.74 24.79 -17.75
N LEU A 62 -7.81 23.62 -17.11
CA LEU A 62 -9.08 22.95 -16.80
C LEU A 62 -9.94 23.79 -15.87
N LEU A 63 -9.36 24.26 -14.74
CA LEU A 63 -10.09 25.04 -13.74
C LEU A 63 -10.49 26.41 -14.21
N VAL A 64 -9.70 27.06 -15.09
CA VAL A 64 -10.03 28.34 -15.72
C VAL A 64 -11.04 28.16 -16.86
N GLY A 65 -11.04 27.01 -17.52
CA GLY A 65 -12.02 26.66 -18.55
C GLY A 65 -13.46 26.69 -18.03
N LEU A 66 -13.70 26.36 -16.77
CA LEU A 66 -15.04 26.38 -16.16
C LEU A 66 -15.64 27.80 -16.11
N PRO A 67 -15.04 28.81 -15.47
CA PRO A 67 -15.55 30.18 -15.48
C PRO A 67 -15.49 30.81 -16.88
N PHE A 68 -14.55 30.43 -17.74
CA PHE A 68 -14.57 30.87 -19.13
C PHE A 68 -15.84 30.42 -19.86
N LEU A 69 -16.17 29.12 -19.82
CA LEU A 69 -17.34 28.57 -20.51
C LEU A 69 -18.65 28.97 -19.87
N LEU A 70 -18.72 29.03 -18.54
CA LEU A 70 -19.99 29.23 -17.80
C LEU A 70 -20.21 30.67 -17.34
N ALA A 71 -19.20 31.55 -17.36
CA ALA A 71 -19.38 32.96 -17.01
C ALA A 71 -19.01 33.91 -18.16
N THR A 72 -17.82 33.75 -18.78
CA THR A 72 -17.34 34.66 -19.84
C THR A 72 -18.16 34.50 -21.10
N VAL A 73 -18.37 33.30 -21.60
CA VAL A 73 -19.09 33.07 -22.86
C VAL A 73 -20.56 33.57 -22.74
N PRO A 74 -21.40 33.08 -21.79
CA PRO A 74 -22.78 33.55 -21.69
C PRO A 74 -22.89 35.05 -21.33
N GLY A 75 -21.99 35.51 -20.43
CA GLY A 75 -21.93 36.91 -20.05
C GLY A 75 -21.57 37.84 -21.19
N SER A 76 -20.91 37.37 -22.25
CA SER A 76 -20.56 38.12 -23.45
C SER A 76 -21.79 38.39 -24.34
N PHE A 77 -22.74 37.48 -24.35
CA PHE A 77 -23.96 37.58 -25.16
C PHE A 77 -25.10 38.32 -24.44
N SER A 78 -25.16 38.28 -23.10
CA SER A 78 -26.24 38.90 -22.33
C SER A 78 -25.71 39.69 -21.14
N SER A 79 -26.19 40.96 -21.03
CA SER A 79 -25.91 41.81 -19.87
C SER A 79 -26.74 41.39 -18.62
N ARG A 80 -27.84 40.66 -18.84
CA ARG A 80 -28.69 40.15 -17.75
C ARG A 80 -28.14 38.89 -17.11
N TYR A 81 -27.18 38.22 -17.78
CA TYR A 81 -26.59 37.01 -17.22
C TYR A 81 -25.74 37.35 -15.99
N PRO A 82 -25.89 36.61 -14.87
CA PRO A 82 -25.19 36.88 -13.59
C PRO A 82 -23.73 36.40 -13.59
N GLU A 83 -22.93 36.86 -14.57
CA GLU A 83 -21.56 36.40 -14.82
C GLU A 83 -20.63 36.54 -13.59
N LYS A 84 -20.85 37.63 -12.82
CA LYS A 84 -20.04 37.90 -11.62
C LYS A 84 -20.31 36.84 -10.54
N ALA A 85 -21.58 36.50 -10.29
CA ALA A 85 -21.92 35.48 -9.29
C ALA A 85 -21.43 34.09 -9.68
N VAL A 86 -21.66 33.69 -10.94
CA VAL A 86 -21.21 32.38 -11.47
C VAL A 86 -19.71 32.27 -11.40
N ARG A 87 -18.98 33.29 -11.84
CA ARG A 87 -17.50 33.31 -11.78
C ARG A 87 -17.03 33.23 -10.34
N THR A 88 -17.55 34.05 -9.43
CA THR A 88 -17.12 34.05 -8.02
C THR A 88 -17.35 32.69 -7.37
N LEU A 89 -18.51 32.05 -7.66
CA LEU A 89 -18.78 30.70 -7.15
C LEU A 89 -17.77 29.67 -7.69
N LEU A 90 -17.56 29.63 -9.01
CA LEU A 90 -16.70 28.63 -9.63
C LEU A 90 -15.23 28.81 -9.23
N THR A 91 -14.74 30.06 -9.23
CA THR A 91 -13.36 30.33 -8.82
C THR A 91 -13.16 30.12 -7.32
N GLY A 92 -14.14 30.50 -6.48
CA GLY A 92 -14.10 30.26 -5.05
C GLY A 92 -14.06 28.77 -4.71
N LEU A 93 -14.92 27.98 -5.35
CA LEU A 93 -14.97 26.53 -5.15
C LEU A 93 -13.65 25.86 -5.59
N SER A 94 -13.13 26.20 -6.77
CA SER A 94 -11.87 25.61 -7.25
C SER A 94 -10.67 25.98 -6.37
N LEU A 95 -10.59 27.22 -5.88
CA LEU A 95 -9.56 27.64 -4.94
C LEU A 95 -9.67 26.93 -3.59
N PHE A 96 -10.89 26.75 -3.08
CA PHE A 96 -11.13 25.96 -1.87
C PHE A 96 -10.67 24.52 -2.04
N VAL A 97 -11.08 23.86 -3.12
CA VAL A 97 -10.70 22.47 -3.40
C VAL A 97 -9.18 22.31 -3.52
N MET A 98 -8.50 23.18 -4.28
CA MET A 98 -7.05 23.11 -4.44
C MET A 98 -6.31 23.37 -3.12
N THR A 99 -6.81 24.29 -2.28
CA THR A 99 -6.24 24.55 -0.96
C THR A 99 -6.45 23.37 -0.01
N PHE A 100 -7.64 22.76 -0.03
CA PHE A 100 -7.95 21.56 0.73
C PHE A 100 -7.02 20.41 0.34
N LEU A 101 -6.88 20.13 -0.94
CA LEU A 101 -6.00 19.08 -1.44
C LEU A 101 -4.55 19.34 -1.03
N PHE A 102 -4.06 20.57 -1.13
CA PHE A 102 -2.71 20.91 -0.70
C PHE A 102 -2.48 20.62 0.79
N VAL A 103 -3.38 21.06 1.66
CA VAL A 103 -3.23 20.82 3.12
C VAL A 103 -3.34 19.34 3.46
N ALA A 104 -4.25 18.61 2.81
CA ALA A 104 -4.41 17.16 3.00
C ALA A 104 -3.21 16.35 2.46
N ARG A 105 -2.53 16.83 1.41
CA ARG A 105 -1.31 16.23 0.89
C ARG A 105 -0.19 16.14 1.93
N ILE A 106 -0.08 17.10 2.85
CA ILE A 106 1.03 17.16 3.80
C ILE A 106 1.08 15.92 4.71
N PRO A 107 0.02 15.58 5.48
CA PRO A 107 0.01 14.35 6.27
C PRO A 107 0.04 13.09 5.38
N TYR A 108 -0.62 13.11 4.23
CA TYR A 108 -0.62 11.98 3.30
C TYR A 108 0.80 11.62 2.84
N TYR A 109 1.58 12.62 2.40
CA TYR A 109 2.97 12.42 1.99
C TYR A 109 3.86 11.99 3.16
N ALA A 110 3.63 12.53 4.36
CA ALA A 110 4.39 12.14 5.54
C ALA A 110 4.27 10.64 5.87
N ILE A 111 3.13 10.01 5.51
CA ILE A 111 2.87 8.59 5.74
C ILE A 111 3.37 7.74 4.58
N PHE A 112 2.87 8.03 3.38
CA PHE A 112 3.06 7.16 2.21
C PHE A 112 4.31 7.50 1.39
N GLN A 113 5.01 8.61 1.69
CA GLN A 113 6.13 9.15 0.92
C GLN A 113 5.82 9.28 -0.60
N GLU A 114 4.54 9.39 -0.90
CA GLU A 114 3.97 9.67 -2.22
C GLU A 114 2.85 10.68 -2.07
N THR A 115 2.67 11.54 -3.07
CA THR A 115 1.43 12.33 -3.16
C THR A 115 0.29 11.38 -3.54
N TYR A 116 -0.94 11.86 -3.57
CA TYR A 116 -2.10 10.99 -3.76
C TYR A 116 -1.86 9.82 -4.72
N ASN A 117 -2.05 8.62 -4.23
CA ASN A 117 -1.87 7.36 -4.94
C ASN A 117 -3.12 6.47 -4.78
N ILE A 118 -3.05 5.23 -5.24
CA ILE A 118 -4.17 4.28 -5.20
C ILE A 118 -4.72 4.04 -3.78
N MET A 119 -3.88 4.19 -2.75
CA MET A 119 -4.27 4.00 -1.35
C MET A 119 -5.38 4.97 -0.90
N LEU A 120 -5.51 6.13 -1.56
CA LEU A 120 -6.61 7.05 -1.30
C LEU A 120 -7.98 6.41 -1.59
N PHE A 121 -8.10 5.64 -2.68
CA PHE A 121 -9.33 4.94 -3.05
C PHE A 121 -9.51 3.65 -2.25
N ASN A 122 -8.41 3.03 -1.87
CA ASN A 122 -8.40 1.84 -1.05
C ASN A 122 -8.92 2.15 0.37
N GLY A 123 -8.45 3.24 0.98
CA GLY A 123 -8.91 3.68 2.30
C GLY A 123 -10.43 3.95 2.37
N MET A 124 -11.09 4.25 1.24
CA MET A 124 -12.56 4.37 1.21
C MET A 124 -13.30 3.03 1.44
N LYS A 125 -12.60 1.91 1.37
CA LYS A 125 -13.12 0.55 1.57
C LYS A 125 -12.72 -0.04 2.93
N ASP A 126 -11.93 0.71 3.68
CA ASP A 126 -11.42 0.32 4.99
C ASP A 126 -12.39 0.70 6.13
N ASP A 127 -12.08 0.34 7.36
CA ASP A 127 -12.88 0.72 8.53
C ASP A 127 -12.86 2.25 8.72
N MET A 128 -13.96 2.90 8.38
CA MET A 128 -14.10 4.35 8.45
C MET A 128 -14.00 4.89 9.87
N HIS A 129 -14.35 4.09 10.89
CA HIS A 129 -14.23 4.50 12.29
C HIS A 129 -12.76 4.53 12.71
N ALA A 130 -11.99 3.49 12.36
CA ALA A 130 -10.55 3.43 12.64
C ALA A 130 -9.78 4.53 11.89
N ILE A 131 -10.16 4.81 10.62
CA ILE A 131 -9.57 5.92 9.83
C ILE A 131 -9.89 7.27 10.48
N TRP A 132 -11.12 7.48 10.93
CA TRP A 132 -11.52 8.71 11.61
C TRP A 132 -10.74 8.92 12.90
N ASP A 133 -10.65 7.91 13.74
CA ASP A 133 -9.91 7.95 15.00
C ASP A 133 -8.43 8.26 14.76
N THR A 134 -7.83 7.60 13.79
CA THR A 134 -6.44 7.86 13.38
C THR A 134 -6.27 9.28 12.86
N ALA A 135 -7.20 9.78 12.04
CA ALA A 135 -7.16 11.14 11.51
C ALA A 135 -7.25 12.20 12.63
N VAL A 136 -8.09 11.96 13.63
CA VAL A 136 -8.28 12.88 14.77
C VAL A 136 -7.08 12.84 15.72
N LYS A 137 -6.66 11.65 16.15
CA LYS A 137 -5.67 11.46 17.22
C LYS A 137 -4.24 11.66 16.71
N GLU A 138 -3.94 11.10 15.54
CA GLU A 138 -2.59 11.08 14.98
C GLU A 138 -2.32 12.29 14.05
N TYR A 139 -3.28 12.60 13.17
CA TYR A 139 -3.08 13.60 12.12
C TYR A 139 -3.68 14.96 12.41
N GLN A 140 -4.12 15.20 13.66
CA GLN A 140 -4.61 16.50 14.09
C GLN A 140 -5.68 17.06 13.14
N LEU A 141 -6.69 16.27 12.81
CA LEU A 141 -7.71 16.60 11.81
C LEU A 141 -8.32 17.98 12.05
N PHE A 142 -8.77 18.30 13.28
CA PHE A 142 -9.44 19.55 13.55
C PHE A 142 -8.55 20.79 13.39
N PRO A 143 -7.33 20.88 13.93
CA PRO A 143 -6.41 21.99 13.63
C PRO A 143 -6.14 22.15 12.13
N ARG A 144 -6.03 21.06 11.38
CA ARG A 144 -5.83 21.11 9.92
C ARG A 144 -7.06 21.62 9.18
N LEU A 145 -8.26 21.23 9.59
CA LEU A 145 -9.51 21.77 9.03
C LEU A 145 -9.62 23.27 9.26
N VAL A 146 -9.28 23.76 10.45
CA VAL A 146 -9.20 25.20 10.71
C VAL A 146 -8.15 25.85 9.79
N GLY A 147 -6.99 25.24 9.63
CA GLY A 147 -5.94 25.69 8.71
C GLY A 147 -6.43 25.77 7.25
N VAL A 148 -7.17 24.77 6.78
CA VAL A 148 -7.82 24.77 5.45
C VAL A 148 -8.76 25.96 5.32
N LEU A 149 -9.65 26.18 6.30
CA LEU A 149 -10.62 27.28 6.25
C LEU A 149 -9.93 28.65 6.22
N LEU A 150 -8.94 28.86 7.09
CA LEU A 150 -8.20 30.13 7.16
C LEU A 150 -7.39 30.39 5.88
N LEU A 151 -6.66 29.38 5.39
CA LEU A 151 -5.87 29.52 4.17
C LEU A 151 -6.77 29.71 2.95
N SER A 152 -7.87 28.96 2.84
CA SER A 152 -8.86 29.13 1.77
C SER A 152 -9.50 30.52 1.80
N ALA A 153 -9.87 31.01 2.98
CA ALA A 153 -10.42 32.35 3.13
C ALA A 153 -9.41 33.41 2.66
N LEU A 154 -8.14 33.29 3.03
CA LEU A 154 -7.08 34.18 2.57
C LEU A 154 -6.90 34.13 1.04
N VAL A 155 -6.78 32.94 0.48
CA VAL A 155 -6.58 32.72 -0.96
C VAL A 155 -7.77 33.28 -1.76
N ILE A 156 -8.99 32.98 -1.34
CA ILE A 156 -10.22 33.49 -1.97
C ILE A 156 -10.34 35.00 -1.82
N TYR A 157 -10.00 35.56 -0.65
CA TYR A 157 -9.99 37.00 -0.42
C TYR A 157 -9.02 37.71 -1.36
N LEU A 158 -7.79 37.24 -1.47
CA LEU A 158 -6.78 37.81 -2.37
C LEU A 158 -7.24 37.74 -3.84
N TRP A 159 -7.81 36.60 -4.24
CA TRP A 159 -8.39 36.46 -5.57
C TRP A 159 -9.54 37.45 -5.79
N HIS A 160 -10.45 37.58 -4.84
CA HIS A 160 -11.59 38.51 -4.95
C HIS A 160 -11.12 39.95 -5.17
N ARG A 161 -10.10 40.39 -4.44
CA ARG A 161 -9.46 41.72 -4.64
C ARG A 161 -8.86 41.89 -6.03
N LEU A 162 -8.30 40.84 -6.62
CA LEU A 162 -7.77 40.86 -7.99
C LEU A 162 -8.88 40.84 -9.05
N GLN A 163 -9.90 40.04 -8.81
CA GLN A 163 -11.06 39.91 -9.70
C GLN A 163 -11.83 41.24 -9.86
N GLU A 164 -11.93 42.05 -8.80
CA GLU A 164 -12.64 43.32 -8.82
C GLU A 164 -11.92 44.44 -9.56
N ARG A 165 -10.63 44.27 -9.87
CA ARG A 165 -9.90 45.27 -10.65
C ARG A 165 -10.55 45.46 -12.02
N LYS A 166 -10.77 46.71 -12.41
CA LYS A 166 -11.35 47.07 -13.71
C LYS A 166 -10.50 46.50 -14.84
N GLY A 167 -11.17 45.91 -15.83
CA GLY A 167 -10.53 45.49 -17.07
C GLY A 167 -10.24 46.70 -17.96
N ILE A 168 -9.22 46.60 -18.77
CA ILE A 168 -8.88 47.62 -19.78
C ILE A 168 -9.78 47.38 -21.00
N ALA A 169 -10.65 48.33 -21.30
CA ALA A 169 -11.46 48.27 -22.51
C ALA A 169 -10.60 48.59 -23.73
N PRO A 170 -10.44 47.67 -24.69
CA PRO A 170 -9.66 47.96 -25.90
C PRO A 170 -10.35 49.05 -26.71
N GLN A 171 -9.64 50.15 -26.96
CA GLN A 171 -10.19 51.31 -27.71
C GLN A 171 -9.93 51.22 -29.22
N ARG A 172 -8.88 50.51 -29.64
CA ARG A 172 -8.48 50.39 -31.04
C ARG A 172 -8.40 48.94 -31.50
N ARG A 173 -8.60 48.67 -32.78
CA ARG A 173 -8.46 47.34 -33.42
C ARG A 173 -9.25 46.20 -32.74
N VAL A 174 -10.41 46.50 -32.13
CA VAL A 174 -11.21 45.56 -31.36
C VAL A 174 -11.59 44.30 -32.17
N LYS A 175 -11.94 44.47 -33.49
CA LYS A 175 -12.24 43.32 -34.34
C LYS A 175 -11.06 42.41 -34.54
N ALA A 176 -9.84 42.98 -34.78
CA ALA A 176 -8.62 42.22 -34.96
C ALA A 176 -8.20 41.51 -33.66
N LEU A 177 -8.30 42.20 -32.49
CA LEU A 177 -8.05 41.59 -31.20
C LEU A 177 -9.02 40.47 -30.90
N PHE A 178 -10.29 40.64 -31.18
CA PHE A 178 -11.31 39.60 -30.97
C PHE A 178 -11.04 38.36 -31.85
N ALA A 179 -10.76 38.57 -33.16
CA ALA A 179 -10.43 37.47 -34.08
C ALA A 179 -9.13 36.76 -33.67
N GLY A 180 -8.08 37.52 -33.33
CA GLY A 180 -6.83 36.96 -32.83
C GLY A 180 -7.00 36.15 -31.55
N THR A 181 -7.84 36.61 -30.65
CA THR A 181 -8.14 35.89 -29.41
C THR A 181 -8.88 34.57 -29.68
N LEU A 182 -9.87 34.57 -30.59
CA LEU A 182 -10.59 33.36 -30.98
C LEU A 182 -9.66 32.31 -31.61
N LEU A 183 -8.62 32.72 -32.32
CA LEU A 183 -7.60 31.84 -32.86
C LEU A 183 -6.62 31.39 -31.77
N PHE A 184 -6.24 32.28 -30.86
CA PHE A 184 -5.27 32.00 -29.79
C PHE A 184 -5.80 31.03 -28.74
N ILE A 185 -7.06 31.12 -28.32
CA ILE A 185 -7.64 30.29 -27.26
C ILE A 185 -7.47 28.79 -27.54
N PRO A 186 -7.86 28.22 -28.72
CA PRO A 186 -7.69 26.80 -28.96
C PRO A 186 -6.21 26.40 -29.03
N ILE A 187 -5.35 27.23 -29.61
CA ILE A 187 -3.89 26.99 -29.67
C ILE A 187 -3.31 26.93 -28.25
N PHE A 188 -3.69 27.89 -27.41
CA PHE A 188 -3.25 27.94 -26.01
C PHE A 188 -3.81 26.78 -25.19
N ALA A 189 -5.07 26.38 -25.43
CA ALA A 189 -5.65 25.21 -24.80
C ALA A 189 -4.90 23.92 -25.17
N ILE A 190 -4.49 23.74 -26.44
CA ILE A 190 -3.65 22.61 -26.87
C ILE A 190 -2.29 22.68 -26.18
N PHE A 191 -1.64 23.84 -26.14
CA PHE A 191 -0.37 24.04 -25.45
C PHE A 191 -0.45 23.65 -23.96
N CYS A 192 -1.50 24.09 -23.27
CA CYS A 192 -1.73 23.69 -21.87
C CYS A 192 -2.04 22.20 -21.73
N ARG A 193 -2.84 21.61 -22.67
CA ARG A 193 -3.21 20.19 -22.68
C ARG A 193 -1.99 19.27 -22.68
N PHE A 194 -0.92 19.66 -23.34
CA PHE A 194 0.34 18.92 -23.38
C PHE A 194 1.38 19.41 -22.36
N GLY A 195 1.00 20.30 -21.43
CA GLY A 195 1.91 20.78 -20.41
C GLY A 195 3.08 21.58 -20.98
N GLY A 196 2.76 22.60 -21.80
CA GLY A 196 3.76 23.48 -22.42
C GLY A 196 4.41 22.89 -23.68
N GLY A 197 3.67 22.09 -24.44
CA GLY A 197 4.04 21.52 -25.73
C GLY A 197 2.88 21.51 -26.71
N PHE A 198 3.09 21.03 -27.93
CA PHE A 198 2.05 20.88 -28.94
C PHE A 198 1.79 19.42 -29.33
N HIS A 199 2.66 18.51 -28.91
CA HIS A 199 2.56 17.07 -29.13
C HIS A 199 2.75 16.32 -27.81
N SER A 200 2.32 15.05 -27.78
CA SER A 200 2.48 14.18 -26.60
C SER A 200 3.96 13.99 -26.22
N ASP A 201 4.84 13.91 -27.21
CA ASP A 201 6.26 13.62 -27.02
C ASP A 201 7.02 14.82 -26.43
N ASP A 202 6.59 16.06 -26.75
CA ASP A 202 7.11 17.30 -26.18
C ASP A 202 6.47 17.64 -24.83
N GLY A 203 5.40 16.92 -24.49
CA GLY A 203 4.57 17.17 -23.33
C GLY A 203 5.15 16.63 -22.03
N ILE A 204 4.52 17.02 -20.92
CA ILE A 204 4.72 16.37 -19.64
C ILE A 204 3.41 15.75 -19.18
N HIS A 205 3.49 14.48 -18.75
CA HIS A 205 2.35 13.70 -18.25
C HIS A 205 2.70 13.16 -16.87
N TRP A 206 1.70 12.82 -16.10
CA TRP A 206 1.94 12.27 -14.75
C TRP A 206 2.73 10.95 -14.81
N GLU A 207 2.56 10.13 -15.84
CA GLU A 207 3.34 8.90 -16.07
C GLU A 207 4.83 9.16 -16.28
N SER A 208 5.18 10.30 -16.85
CA SER A 208 6.57 10.68 -17.17
C SER A 208 7.11 11.82 -16.29
N ALA A 209 6.46 12.11 -15.16
CA ALA A 209 6.87 13.19 -14.27
C ALA A 209 8.12 12.86 -13.44
N ALA A 210 8.38 11.58 -13.15
CA ALA A 210 9.55 11.13 -12.41
C ALA A 210 10.83 11.26 -13.24
N ARG A 211 11.46 12.44 -13.24
CA ARG A 211 12.64 12.78 -14.07
C ARG A 211 13.87 13.21 -13.26
N THR A 212 13.81 13.11 -11.94
CA THR A 212 14.93 13.41 -11.05
C THR A 212 15.30 12.17 -10.21
N LYS A 213 16.48 12.19 -9.60
CA LYS A 213 16.90 11.11 -8.68
C LYS A 213 16.19 11.20 -7.32
N SER A 214 15.66 12.37 -6.96
CA SER A 214 14.97 12.59 -5.69
C SER A 214 13.49 12.23 -5.79
N LYS A 215 13.05 11.29 -4.94
CA LYS A 215 11.63 10.92 -4.84
C LYS A 215 10.77 12.13 -4.47
N LEU A 216 11.21 12.96 -3.50
CA LEU A 216 10.50 14.18 -3.11
C LEU A 216 10.31 15.14 -4.28
N LEU A 217 11.35 15.35 -5.09
CA LEU A 217 11.26 16.24 -6.25
C LEU A 217 10.28 15.68 -7.28
N ASN A 218 10.34 14.38 -7.57
CA ASN A 218 9.41 13.74 -8.51
C ASN A 218 7.96 13.86 -8.05
N GLU A 219 7.70 13.70 -6.75
CA GLU A 219 6.38 13.91 -6.18
C GLU A 219 5.97 15.40 -6.18
N ALA A 220 6.93 16.32 -6.00
CA ALA A 220 6.66 17.76 -6.07
C ALA A 220 6.37 18.28 -7.49
N ILE A 221 6.80 17.58 -8.54
CA ILE A 221 6.46 17.93 -9.92
C ILE A 221 4.94 17.92 -10.12
N LEU A 222 4.22 16.95 -9.57
CA LEU A 222 2.76 16.90 -9.65
C LEU A 222 2.14 17.97 -8.73
N ASP A 223 1.21 18.76 -9.27
CA ASP A 223 0.27 19.48 -8.43
C ASP A 223 -0.80 18.54 -7.87
N ASP A 224 -1.57 19.02 -6.90
CA ASP A 224 -2.53 18.19 -6.17
C ASP A 224 -3.66 17.65 -7.07
N GLY A 225 -4.04 18.40 -8.12
CA GLY A 225 -5.00 17.95 -9.13
C GLY A 225 -4.45 16.81 -9.99
N GLN A 226 -3.20 16.93 -10.45
CA GLN A 226 -2.53 15.88 -11.23
C GLN A 226 -2.24 14.63 -10.37
N ALA A 227 -1.87 14.82 -9.11
CA ALA A 227 -1.66 13.72 -8.18
C ALA A 227 -2.97 12.93 -7.93
N LEU A 228 -4.08 13.65 -7.70
CA LEU A 228 -5.41 13.02 -7.55
C LEU A 228 -5.84 12.30 -8.84
N TYR A 229 -5.59 12.91 -10.00
CA TYR A 229 -5.86 12.26 -11.29
C TYR A 229 -5.01 11.01 -11.50
N ARG A 230 -3.72 11.02 -11.12
CA ARG A 230 -2.85 9.83 -11.10
C ARG A 230 -3.46 8.71 -10.26
N ALA A 231 -3.86 9.03 -9.02
CA ALA A 231 -4.49 8.07 -8.12
C ALA A 231 -5.73 7.43 -8.75
N TYR A 232 -6.63 8.25 -9.31
CA TYR A 232 -7.84 7.79 -10.00
C TYR A 232 -7.51 6.92 -11.23
N ALA A 233 -6.62 7.39 -12.11
CA ALA A 233 -6.26 6.68 -13.33
C ALA A 233 -5.59 5.33 -13.04
N THR A 234 -4.74 5.28 -12.02
CA THR A 234 -4.09 4.04 -11.56
C THR A 234 -5.12 3.06 -10.97
N HIS A 235 -6.01 3.55 -10.11
CA HIS A 235 -7.11 2.75 -9.56
C HIS A 235 -8.02 2.19 -10.66
N LYS A 236 -8.43 3.03 -11.62
CA LYS A 236 -9.24 2.61 -12.75
C LYS A 236 -8.54 1.53 -13.59
N ARG A 237 -7.27 1.73 -13.94
CA ARG A 237 -6.48 0.76 -14.72
C ARG A 237 -6.33 -0.58 -13.99
N ALA A 238 -6.06 -0.55 -12.68
CA ALA A 238 -5.98 -1.76 -11.86
C ALA A 238 -7.32 -2.50 -11.86
N THR A 239 -8.42 -1.80 -11.63
CA THR A 239 -9.78 -2.37 -11.65
C THR A 239 -10.14 -2.95 -13.03
N GLU A 240 -9.83 -2.23 -14.12
CA GLU A 240 -10.09 -2.71 -15.50
C GLU A 240 -9.26 -3.95 -15.84
N LYS A 241 -8.00 -4.04 -15.40
CA LYS A 241 -7.14 -5.22 -15.61
C LYS A 241 -7.73 -6.45 -14.94
N VAL A 242 -8.20 -6.33 -13.69
CA VAL A 242 -8.85 -7.43 -12.97
C VAL A 242 -10.20 -7.80 -13.57
N LEU A 243 -10.91 -6.81 -14.14
CA LEU A 243 -12.22 -7.03 -14.78
C LEU A 243 -12.10 -7.58 -16.22
N ARG A 244 -10.90 -7.63 -16.81
CA ARG A 244 -10.72 -8.22 -18.15
C ARG A 244 -11.26 -9.65 -18.19
N PRO A 245 -12.10 -9.99 -19.16
CA PRO A 245 -12.50 -11.39 -19.35
C PRO A 245 -11.27 -12.22 -19.76
N LEU A 246 -11.17 -13.41 -19.18
CA LEU A 246 -10.15 -14.39 -19.53
C LEU A 246 -10.81 -15.55 -20.25
N THR A 247 -10.10 -16.13 -21.24
CA THR A 247 -10.54 -17.35 -21.87
C THR A 247 -10.00 -18.57 -21.13
N VAL A 248 -10.64 -19.72 -21.33
CA VAL A 248 -10.20 -21.00 -20.75
C VAL A 248 -8.79 -21.37 -21.26
N GLU A 249 -8.49 -21.04 -22.52
CA GLU A 249 -7.20 -21.30 -23.16
C GLU A 249 -6.09 -20.49 -22.49
N GLU A 250 -6.32 -19.20 -22.17
CA GLU A 250 -5.38 -18.36 -21.45
C GLU A 250 -5.07 -18.94 -20.05
N VAL A 251 -6.10 -19.39 -19.35
CA VAL A 251 -5.96 -20.02 -18.03
C VAL A 251 -5.19 -21.33 -18.10
N ARG A 252 -5.51 -22.21 -19.05
CA ARG A 252 -4.80 -23.48 -19.27
C ARG A 252 -3.33 -23.25 -19.64
N ALA A 253 -3.05 -22.26 -20.48
CA ALA A 253 -1.68 -21.87 -20.82
C ALA A 253 -0.91 -21.38 -19.58
N ALA A 254 -1.55 -20.58 -18.73
CA ALA A 254 -0.96 -20.12 -17.47
C ALA A 254 -0.69 -21.29 -16.51
N ILE A 255 -1.61 -22.25 -16.40
CA ILE A 255 -1.41 -23.46 -15.58
C ILE A 255 -0.19 -24.26 -16.05
N TRP A 256 -0.09 -24.52 -17.36
CA TRP A 256 1.07 -25.24 -17.92
C TRP A 256 2.39 -24.51 -17.64
N LEU A 257 2.41 -23.20 -17.78
CA LEU A 257 3.61 -22.40 -17.57
C LEU A 257 4.09 -22.46 -16.11
N LEU A 258 3.16 -22.56 -15.15
CA LEU A 258 3.47 -22.71 -13.72
C LEU A 258 3.73 -24.17 -13.30
N GLY A 259 3.78 -25.10 -14.27
CA GLY A 259 4.05 -26.52 -14.02
C GLY A 259 2.86 -27.31 -13.46
N GLY A 260 1.64 -26.75 -13.55
CA GLY A 260 0.40 -27.45 -13.18
C GLY A 260 -0.16 -28.32 -14.31
N ASN A 261 -1.25 -29.05 -14.01
CA ASN A 261 -1.96 -29.85 -14.98
C ASN A 261 -3.03 -29.02 -15.73
N GLY A 262 -2.69 -28.49 -16.91
CA GLY A 262 -3.62 -27.67 -17.71
C GLY A 262 -4.84 -28.42 -18.24
N ASN A 263 -4.93 -29.77 -18.11
CA ASN A 263 -6.11 -30.57 -18.49
C ASN A 263 -7.10 -30.76 -17.33
N ALA A 264 -6.76 -30.28 -16.13
CA ALA A 264 -7.60 -30.39 -14.95
C ALA A 264 -8.97 -29.70 -15.14
N ALA A 265 -9.97 -30.17 -14.41
CA ALA A 265 -11.29 -29.55 -14.39
C ALA A 265 -11.40 -28.34 -13.46
N THR A 266 -10.51 -28.27 -12.46
CA THR A 266 -10.48 -27.19 -11.45
C THR A 266 -9.07 -26.67 -11.26
N ILE A 267 -8.97 -25.45 -10.69
CA ILE A 267 -7.68 -24.84 -10.34
C ILE A 267 -6.97 -25.66 -9.25
N ASP A 268 -7.70 -26.11 -8.23
CA ASP A 268 -7.13 -26.89 -7.14
C ASP A 268 -6.53 -28.20 -7.66
N GLU A 269 -7.28 -28.93 -8.50
CA GLU A 269 -6.78 -30.14 -9.15
C GLU A 269 -5.55 -29.88 -10.03
N ALA A 270 -5.55 -28.75 -10.74
CA ALA A 270 -4.43 -28.36 -11.60
C ALA A 270 -3.12 -28.16 -10.82
N PHE A 271 -3.20 -27.73 -9.56
CA PHE A 271 -2.04 -27.44 -8.70
C PHE A 271 -1.89 -28.44 -7.53
N THR A 272 -2.50 -29.64 -7.64
CA THR A 272 -2.24 -30.71 -6.69
C THR A 272 -0.81 -31.22 -6.84
N ARG A 273 -0.06 -31.19 -5.74
CA ARG A 273 1.34 -31.64 -5.63
C ARG A 273 1.41 -32.89 -4.79
N THR A 274 2.28 -33.81 -5.16
CA THR A 274 2.55 -35.05 -4.38
C THR A 274 3.87 -34.91 -3.66
N LYS A 275 3.88 -35.13 -2.37
CA LYS A 275 5.08 -35.14 -1.52
C LYS A 275 6.03 -36.26 -1.95
N LYS A 276 7.23 -35.90 -2.41
CA LYS A 276 8.20 -36.87 -2.99
C LYS A 276 9.16 -37.44 -1.95
N THR A 277 9.38 -36.76 -0.84
CA THR A 277 10.34 -37.12 0.20
C THR A 277 9.63 -37.51 1.50
N ALA A 278 10.30 -38.15 2.43
CA ALA A 278 9.78 -38.35 3.78
C ALA A 278 9.52 -37.02 4.50
N ALA A 279 8.69 -37.04 5.55
CA ALA A 279 8.52 -35.89 6.43
C ALA A 279 9.87 -35.43 6.97
N ARG A 280 10.11 -34.13 7.01
CA ARG A 280 11.38 -33.56 7.47
C ARG A 280 11.41 -33.34 8.97
N VAL A 281 10.24 -33.22 9.59
CA VAL A 281 10.06 -33.10 11.05
C VAL A 281 9.03 -34.11 11.52
N LYS A 282 9.10 -34.48 12.80
CA LYS A 282 7.99 -35.21 13.44
C LYS A 282 6.76 -34.30 13.43
N ARG A 283 5.58 -34.88 13.16
CA ARG A 283 4.32 -34.12 13.13
C ARG A 283 4.16 -33.31 14.45
N PRO A 284 4.16 -31.96 14.37
CA PRO A 284 3.92 -31.12 15.53
C PRO A 284 2.48 -31.24 15.99
N ARG A 285 2.22 -31.18 17.28
CA ARG A 285 0.84 -31.04 17.79
C ARG A 285 0.29 -29.64 17.51
N HIS A 286 1.09 -28.62 17.71
CA HIS A 286 0.73 -27.25 17.40
C HIS A 286 1.61 -26.68 16.29
N VAL A 287 0.96 -26.07 15.30
CA VAL A 287 1.63 -25.26 14.28
C VAL A 287 1.13 -23.82 14.41
N VAL A 288 2.04 -22.88 14.66
CA VAL A 288 1.73 -21.49 14.93
C VAL A 288 2.36 -20.60 13.86
N VAL A 289 1.55 -19.92 13.06
CA VAL A 289 1.99 -18.89 12.14
C VAL A 289 1.70 -17.53 12.76
N ILE A 290 2.72 -16.71 12.97
CA ILE A 290 2.60 -15.34 13.47
C ILE A 290 2.87 -14.40 12.31
N LEU A 291 1.84 -13.67 11.90
CA LEU A 291 1.90 -12.58 10.95
C LEU A 291 1.95 -11.27 11.73
N GLY A 292 3.17 -10.76 11.93
CA GLY A 292 3.41 -9.55 12.71
C GLY A 292 3.06 -8.30 11.92
N GLU A 293 2.23 -7.41 12.47
CA GLU A 293 1.93 -6.11 11.88
C GLU A 293 3.23 -5.33 11.64
N ASN A 294 3.52 -5.04 10.37
CA ASN A 294 4.70 -4.32 9.91
C ASN A 294 6.02 -4.86 10.52
N TYR A 295 6.13 -6.18 10.65
CA TYR A 295 7.33 -6.85 11.15
C TYR A 295 8.37 -6.93 10.01
N ALA A 296 9.07 -5.81 9.83
CA ALA A 296 9.99 -5.57 8.72
C ALA A 296 11.38 -6.19 8.97
N LEU A 297 12.12 -6.41 7.89
CA LEU A 297 13.48 -6.91 7.93
C LEU A 297 14.49 -5.90 8.48
N TRP A 298 14.30 -4.60 8.24
CA TRP A 298 15.32 -3.59 8.49
C TRP A 298 15.88 -3.55 9.94
N PRO A 299 15.09 -3.81 11.03
CA PRO A 299 15.65 -3.81 12.38
C PRO A 299 16.69 -4.92 12.63
N LEU A 300 16.68 -5.96 11.78
CA LEU A 300 17.60 -7.12 11.85
C LEU A 300 18.87 -6.89 11.02
N LEU A 301 18.90 -5.88 10.15
CA LEU A 301 20.06 -5.60 9.32
C LEU A 301 21.22 -5.04 10.16
N PRO A 302 22.49 -5.33 9.80
CA PRO A 302 23.65 -4.92 10.57
C PRO A 302 23.74 -3.42 10.88
N SER A 303 23.22 -2.58 9.98
CA SER A 303 23.19 -1.11 10.16
C SER A 303 22.30 -0.64 11.31
N TYR A 304 21.39 -1.46 11.80
CA TYR A 304 20.38 -1.12 12.80
C TYR A 304 20.41 -1.99 14.06
N GLU A 305 21.20 -3.05 14.06
CA GLU A 305 21.21 -4.04 15.14
C GLU A 305 21.60 -3.49 16.51
N ASP A 306 22.42 -2.45 16.54
CA ASP A 306 22.84 -1.77 17.78
C ASP A 306 21.67 -1.17 18.57
N MET A 307 20.54 -0.87 17.92
CA MET A 307 19.33 -0.41 18.58
C MET A 307 18.63 -1.51 19.38
N ASN A 308 18.90 -2.77 19.03
CA ASN A 308 18.28 -3.96 19.63
C ASN A 308 16.75 -3.89 19.70
N LEU A 309 16.13 -3.59 18.56
CA LEU A 309 14.67 -3.49 18.42
C LEU A 309 13.99 -4.84 18.16
N ALA A 310 14.74 -5.83 17.66
CA ALA A 310 14.23 -7.12 17.24
C ALA A 310 15.05 -8.26 17.87
N SER A 311 15.10 -8.32 19.20
CA SER A 311 15.86 -9.33 19.95
C SER A 311 15.30 -10.75 19.74
N THR A 312 13.98 -10.88 19.58
CA THR A 312 13.32 -12.14 19.24
C THR A 312 13.68 -12.58 17.82
N GLY A 313 13.63 -11.66 16.86
CA GLY A 313 14.06 -11.97 15.49
C GLY A 313 15.50 -12.47 15.43
N LYS A 314 16.43 -11.86 16.17
CA LYS A 314 17.81 -12.34 16.29
C LYS A 314 17.95 -13.70 16.97
N PHE A 315 17.12 -13.96 17.97
CA PHE A 315 17.05 -15.28 18.59
C PHE A 315 16.59 -16.33 17.56
N LEU A 316 15.55 -16.03 16.79
CA LEU A 316 15.03 -16.93 15.75
C LEU A 316 16.04 -17.15 14.62
N GLU A 317 16.79 -16.10 14.23
CA GLU A 317 17.91 -16.20 13.27
C GLU A 317 18.99 -17.18 13.74
N ALA A 318 19.33 -17.10 15.01
CA ALA A 318 20.41 -17.93 15.59
C ALA A 318 20.00 -19.38 15.88
N HIS A 319 18.71 -19.65 16.15
CA HIS A 319 18.24 -20.94 16.65
C HIS A 319 17.22 -21.63 15.74
N GLY A 320 16.74 -20.97 14.69
CA GLY A 320 15.80 -21.49 13.71
C GLY A 320 16.35 -21.43 12.29
N ALA A 321 15.59 -21.95 11.33
CA ALA A 321 15.83 -21.75 9.93
C ALA A 321 15.22 -20.44 9.46
N HIS A 322 15.90 -19.71 8.57
CA HIS A 322 15.37 -18.43 8.08
C HIS A 322 15.77 -18.15 6.63
N THR A 323 15.03 -17.24 6.02
CA THR A 323 15.46 -16.53 4.81
C THR A 323 15.08 -15.05 4.92
N TYR A 324 16.00 -14.19 4.51
CA TYR A 324 15.77 -12.75 4.35
C TYR A 324 15.41 -12.38 2.90
N GLN A 325 15.54 -13.33 1.97
CA GLN A 325 15.09 -13.17 0.59
C GLN A 325 13.58 -13.44 0.52
N PHE A 326 12.79 -12.62 1.24
CA PHE A 326 11.37 -12.86 1.42
C PHE A 326 10.55 -11.57 1.27
N LEU A 327 9.43 -11.67 0.55
CA LEU A 327 8.54 -10.56 0.25
C LEU A 327 7.14 -10.79 0.84
N ALA A 328 6.57 -9.73 1.36
CA ALA A 328 5.11 -9.70 1.59
C ALA A 328 4.37 -9.80 0.25
N ASN A 329 3.19 -10.42 0.25
CA ASN A 329 2.34 -10.51 -0.96
C ASN A 329 1.99 -9.12 -1.51
N SER A 330 1.82 -8.13 -0.62
CA SER A 330 1.51 -6.74 -0.97
C SER A 330 2.01 -5.74 0.08
N THR A 331 1.57 -4.49 -0.01
CA THR A 331 1.97 -3.36 0.84
C THR A 331 1.01 -3.05 1.99
N GLY A 332 0.01 -3.86 2.21
CA GLY A 332 -0.96 -3.67 3.28
C GLY A 332 -1.44 -4.98 3.85
N THR A 333 -1.95 -4.96 5.07
CA THR A 333 -2.33 -6.13 5.84
C THR A 333 -3.33 -7.03 5.11
N MET A 334 -4.48 -6.51 4.66
CA MET A 334 -5.49 -7.33 3.99
C MET A 334 -5.01 -7.91 2.65
N THR A 335 -4.29 -7.12 1.86
CA THR A 335 -3.76 -7.59 0.56
C THR A 335 -2.65 -8.62 0.72
N SER A 336 -1.89 -8.53 1.81
CA SER A 336 -0.91 -9.57 2.18
C SER A 336 -1.61 -10.82 2.73
N LEU A 337 -2.62 -10.64 3.57
CA LEU A 337 -3.43 -11.73 4.12
C LEU A 337 -4.13 -12.54 3.02
N ASN A 338 -4.58 -11.89 1.93
CA ASN A 338 -5.11 -12.60 0.76
C ASN A 338 -4.17 -13.70 0.28
N GLY A 339 -2.86 -13.43 0.23
CA GLY A 339 -1.86 -14.43 -0.18
C GLY A 339 -1.84 -15.67 0.70
N PHE A 340 -1.97 -15.51 2.02
CA PHE A 340 -2.06 -16.63 2.95
C PHE A 340 -3.38 -17.39 2.85
N VAL A 341 -4.47 -16.62 2.91
CA VAL A 341 -5.82 -17.20 3.08
C VAL A 341 -6.29 -17.88 1.81
N THR A 342 -5.91 -17.35 0.63
CA THR A 342 -6.34 -17.93 -0.66
C THR A 342 -5.23 -18.66 -1.43
N GLY A 343 -3.96 -18.49 -1.06
CA GLY A 343 -2.83 -19.00 -1.83
C GLY A 343 -2.59 -18.27 -3.16
N LEU A 344 -3.21 -17.10 -3.36
CA LEU A 344 -3.18 -16.33 -4.61
C LEU A 344 -2.36 -15.05 -4.49
N PRO A 345 -1.59 -14.65 -5.53
CA PRO A 345 -0.86 -13.40 -5.53
C PRO A 345 -1.78 -12.19 -5.58
N ASP A 346 -1.26 -11.03 -5.14
CA ASP A 346 -1.97 -9.76 -5.26
C ASP A 346 -2.14 -9.35 -6.73
N VAL A 347 -3.37 -9.04 -7.09
CA VAL A 347 -3.78 -8.60 -8.43
C VAL A 347 -4.20 -7.13 -8.46
N GLY A 348 -3.95 -6.39 -7.37
CA GLY A 348 -4.26 -4.97 -7.25
C GLY A 348 -5.67 -4.66 -6.78
N LEU A 349 -6.37 -5.63 -6.18
CA LEU A 349 -7.61 -5.41 -5.43
C LEU A 349 -7.26 -5.19 -3.96
N TYR A 350 -7.65 -4.07 -3.41
CA TYR A 350 -7.34 -3.75 -2.00
C TYR A 350 -8.13 -4.58 -1.00
N VAL A 351 -9.34 -4.99 -1.36
CA VAL A 351 -10.24 -5.78 -0.49
C VAL A 351 -9.86 -7.25 -0.47
N ASN A 352 -10.38 -7.99 0.52
CA ASN A 352 -10.25 -9.44 0.53
C ASN A 352 -10.93 -10.06 -0.71
N TYR A 353 -10.49 -11.28 -1.08
CA TYR A 353 -10.95 -11.97 -2.28
C TYR A 353 -12.29 -12.73 -2.11
N ILE A 354 -13.05 -12.43 -1.07
CA ILE A 354 -14.40 -12.99 -0.85
C ILE A 354 -15.39 -12.69 -2.00
N MET A 355 -15.02 -11.79 -2.90
CA MET A 355 -15.85 -11.32 -4.01
C MET A 355 -16.12 -12.39 -5.08
N GLY A 356 -15.55 -13.59 -4.98
CA GLY A 356 -15.92 -14.72 -5.83
C GLY A 356 -17.42 -15.00 -5.74
N LYS A 357 -18.05 -15.21 -6.86
CA LYS A 357 -19.51 -15.37 -6.96
C LYS A 357 -20.01 -16.59 -6.18
N ASN A 358 -21.05 -16.35 -5.37
CA ASN A 358 -22.09 -17.30 -5.02
C ASN A 358 -21.63 -18.73 -4.63
N GLY A 359 -21.07 -18.89 -3.44
CA GLY A 359 -21.03 -20.22 -2.81
C GLY A 359 -19.99 -21.19 -3.34
N ASP A 360 -18.98 -20.72 -4.07
CA ASP A 360 -17.86 -21.57 -4.46
C ASP A 360 -17.14 -22.12 -3.22
N PRO A 361 -16.68 -23.39 -3.30
CA PRO A 361 -16.02 -24.04 -2.19
C PRO A 361 -14.71 -23.32 -1.81
N VAL A 362 -14.29 -23.58 -0.59
CA VAL A 362 -13.01 -23.19 0.01
C VAL A 362 -11.87 -23.26 -1.00
N ASP A 363 -11.00 -22.26 -0.98
CA ASP A 363 -9.82 -22.23 -1.83
C ASP A 363 -8.78 -23.24 -1.30
N GLY A 364 -8.66 -24.38 -1.98
CA GLY A 364 -7.74 -25.46 -1.61
C GLY A 364 -6.27 -25.04 -1.56
N LEU A 365 -5.91 -23.94 -2.21
CA LEU A 365 -4.56 -23.36 -2.24
C LEU A 365 -4.23 -22.57 -0.96
N GLY A 366 -5.22 -22.15 -0.17
CA GLY A 366 -5.05 -21.34 1.02
C GLY A 366 -4.48 -22.12 2.20
N ILE A 367 -3.76 -21.41 3.09
CA ILE A 367 -3.08 -22.05 4.24
C ILE A 367 -4.07 -22.75 5.19
N GLY A 368 -5.26 -22.18 5.42
CA GLY A 368 -6.30 -22.80 6.25
C GLY A 368 -6.76 -24.13 5.67
N ALA A 369 -7.08 -24.17 4.36
CA ALA A 369 -7.50 -25.37 3.66
C ALA A 369 -6.40 -26.45 3.62
N VAL A 370 -5.15 -26.07 3.35
CA VAL A 370 -4.00 -26.99 3.34
C VAL A 370 -3.80 -27.62 4.72
N MET A 371 -3.79 -26.82 5.79
CA MET A 371 -3.60 -27.31 7.17
C MET A 371 -4.77 -28.20 7.62
N LYS A 372 -6.00 -27.85 7.25
CA LYS A 372 -7.19 -28.68 7.49
C LYS A 372 -7.11 -30.02 6.76
N LYS A 373 -6.69 -30.02 5.50
CA LYS A 373 -6.45 -31.28 4.73
C LYS A 373 -5.36 -32.14 5.37
N MET A 374 -4.36 -31.52 5.98
CA MET A 374 -3.33 -32.20 6.77
C MET A 374 -3.83 -32.72 8.12
N GLY A 375 -5.11 -32.52 8.48
CA GLY A 375 -5.74 -33.04 9.68
C GLY A 375 -5.53 -32.17 10.93
N TYR A 376 -5.26 -30.87 10.76
CA TYR A 376 -5.23 -29.91 11.87
C TYR A 376 -6.60 -29.23 12.01
N ARG A 377 -7.06 -29.02 13.25
CA ARG A 377 -8.09 -28.04 13.56
C ARG A 377 -7.51 -26.65 13.31
N THR A 378 -8.24 -25.76 12.63
CA THR A 378 -7.68 -24.49 12.16
C THR A 378 -8.32 -23.30 12.87
N GLN A 379 -7.52 -22.50 13.55
CA GLN A 379 -7.96 -21.32 14.29
C GLN A 379 -7.28 -20.06 13.72
N PHE A 380 -8.08 -19.03 13.45
CA PHE A 380 -7.59 -17.70 13.06
C PHE A 380 -7.75 -16.75 14.25
N TRP A 381 -6.65 -16.14 14.66
CA TRP A 381 -6.58 -15.21 15.79
C TRP A 381 -6.21 -13.82 15.30
N TYR A 382 -7.04 -12.81 15.57
CA TYR A 382 -6.83 -11.43 15.12
C TYR A 382 -6.86 -10.46 16.29
N GLY A 383 -5.79 -9.70 16.48
CA GLY A 383 -5.68 -8.67 17.52
C GLY A 383 -6.63 -7.48 17.33
N GLY A 384 -7.27 -7.33 16.17
CA GLY A 384 -8.22 -6.27 15.83
C GLY A 384 -9.69 -6.69 15.91
N LEU A 385 -10.57 -5.89 15.28
CA LEU A 385 -12.03 -6.05 15.34
C LEU A 385 -12.56 -6.92 14.19
N ARG A 386 -13.57 -7.78 14.46
CA ARG A 386 -14.16 -8.68 13.45
C ARG A 386 -14.81 -7.96 12.27
N SER A 387 -15.27 -6.72 12.48
CA SER A 387 -15.90 -5.90 11.47
C SER A 387 -14.95 -5.42 10.38
N TRP A 388 -13.63 -5.48 10.62
CA TRP A 388 -12.65 -5.01 9.66
C TRP A 388 -12.66 -5.87 8.39
N GLN A 389 -13.15 -5.29 7.29
CA GLN A 389 -13.24 -5.90 5.96
C GLN A 389 -13.87 -7.30 5.93
N ASP A 390 -14.86 -7.59 6.79
CA ASP A 390 -15.50 -8.91 6.90
C ASP A 390 -14.50 -10.07 7.11
N ILE A 391 -13.40 -9.82 7.84
CA ILE A 391 -12.27 -10.76 8.00
C ILE A 391 -12.70 -12.12 8.56
N GLU A 392 -13.65 -12.17 9.52
CA GLU A 392 -14.18 -13.43 10.05
C GLU A 392 -14.83 -14.27 8.94
N LYS A 393 -15.74 -13.66 8.15
CA LYS A 393 -16.42 -14.33 7.07
C LYS A 393 -15.44 -14.80 6.01
N PHE A 394 -14.43 -13.99 5.72
CA PHE A 394 -13.39 -14.32 4.74
C PHE A 394 -12.57 -15.53 5.18
N THR A 395 -12.01 -15.51 6.39
CA THR A 395 -11.15 -16.59 6.87
C THR A 395 -11.90 -17.91 7.09
N ARG A 396 -13.12 -17.84 7.63
CA ARG A 396 -13.97 -19.04 7.78
C ARG A 396 -14.31 -19.67 6.44
N ARG A 397 -14.61 -18.88 5.43
CA ARG A 397 -14.87 -19.37 4.09
C ARG A 397 -13.66 -20.09 3.50
N GLU A 398 -12.48 -19.59 3.73
CA GLU A 398 -11.22 -20.08 3.17
C GLU A 398 -10.52 -21.13 4.07
N GLY A 399 -11.29 -21.85 4.90
CA GLY A 399 -10.84 -23.09 5.53
C GLY A 399 -10.48 -23.01 7.01
N PHE A 400 -10.71 -21.87 7.68
CA PHE A 400 -10.55 -21.80 9.13
C PHE A 400 -11.81 -22.27 9.85
N ASP A 401 -11.68 -23.20 10.80
CA ASP A 401 -12.79 -23.73 11.61
C ASP A 401 -13.26 -22.70 12.64
N GLU A 402 -12.33 -21.89 13.19
CA GLU A 402 -12.61 -20.93 14.22
C GLU A 402 -11.98 -19.58 13.92
N PHE A 403 -12.60 -18.53 14.45
CA PHE A 403 -12.12 -17.16 14.37
C PHE A 403 -12.26 -16.49 15.74
N HIS A 404 -11.16 -15.97 16.26
CA HIS A 404 -11.06 -15.25 17.52
C HIS A 404 -10.50 -13.85 17.28
N CYS A 405 -11.03 -12.86 17.97
CA CYS A 405 -10.60 -11.48 17.79
C CYS A 405 -10.76 -10.61 19.05
N ALA A 406 -10.25 -9.39 19.00
CA ALA A 406 -10.29 -8.46 20.13
C ALA A 406 -11.68 -8.25 20.74
N ASP A 407 -12.75 -8.39 19.96
CA ASP A 407 -14.14 -8.24 20.44
C ASP A 407 -14.51 -9.25 21.55
N GLU A 408 -13.82 -10.39 21.62
CA GLU A 408 -14.08 -11.46 22.60
C GLU A 408 -13.39 -11.17 23.94
N PHE A 409 -12.44 -10.25 23.97
CA PHE A 409 -11.52 -10.03 25.09
C PHE A 409 -11.71 -8.66 25.73
N SER A 410 -12.92 -8.34 26.19
CA SER A 410 -13.20 -7.08 26.87
C SER A 410 -12.41 -6.93 28.17
N GLY A 411 -11.78 -5.77 28.38
CA GLY A 411 -11.10 -5.43 29.63
C GLY A 411 -9.63 -5.84 29.73
N LEU A 412 -8.99 -6.27 28.66
CA LEU A 412 -7.59 -6.71 28.63
C LEU A 412 -6.55 -5.57 28.58
N GLY A 413 -6.85 -4.38 29.09
CA GLY A 413 -5.86 -3.32 29.21
C GLY A 413 -5.81 -2.37 28.02
N GLU A 414 -4.60 -2.02 27.56
CA GLU A 414 -4.41 -1.01 26.52
C GLU A 414 -4.94 -1.48 25.17
N SER A 415 -5.73 -0.63 24.52
CA SER A 415 -6.28 -0.84 23.19
C SER A 415 -6.09 0.40 22.32
N SER A 416 -6.03 0.22 21.02
CA SER A 416 -6.09 1.29 20.02
C SER A 416 -7.39 1.16 19.20
N SER A 417 -7.63 2.10 18.30
CA SER A 417 -8.72 1.97 17.31
C SER A 417 -8.57 0.76 16.37
N TRP A 418 -7.40 0.13 16.35
CA TRP A 418 -7.10 -1.03 15.49
C TRP A 418 -7.14 -2.36 16.24
N GLY A 419 -7.18 -2.36 17.57
CA GLY A 419 -7.24 -3.58 18.33
C GLY A 419 -6.61 -3.49 19.71
N ILE A 420 -6.42 -4.64 20.34
CA ILE A 420 -5.79 -4.79 21.66
C ILE A 420 -4.27 -4.93 21.54
N ALA A 421 -3.56 -4.64 22.63
CA ALA A 421 -2.12 -4.80 22.68
C ALA A 421 -1.71 -6.27 22.51
N ASP A 422 -0.64 -6.53 21.75
CA ASP A 422 -0.19 -7.89 21.40
C ASP A 422 0.17 -8.73 22.63
N GLY A 423 0.69 -8.12 23.72
CA GLY A 423 1.04 -8.87 24.93
C GLY A 423 -0.16 -9.61 25.56
N PRO A 424 -1.21 -8.91 26.00
CA PRO A 424 -2.45 -9.54 26.47
C PRO A 424 -3.11 -10.45 25.41
N PHE A 425 -3.02 -10.10 24.14
CA PHE A 425 -3.55 -10.94 23.06
C PHE A 425 -2.84 -12.30 22.99
N PHE A 426 -1.52 -12.32 23.02
CA PHE A 426 -0.75 -13.58 23.06
C PHE A 426 -1.01 -14.41 24.33
N GLU A 427 -1.32 -13.79 25.47
CA GLU A 427 -1.72 -14.52 26.68
C GLU A 427 -3.04 -15.29 26.46
N GLU A 428 -4.02 -14.72 25.76
CA GLU A 428 -5.27 -15.43 25.43
C GLU A 428 -5.03 -16.57 24.43
N VAL A 429 -4.20 -16.37 23.43
CA VAL A 429 -3.78 -17.45 22.50
C VAL A 429 -3.13 -18.60 23.28
N LEU A 430 -2.20 -18.30 24.17
CA LEU A 430 -1.53 -19.31 24.99
C LEU A 430 -2.52 -20.08 25.89
N LYS A 431 -3.50 -19.40 26.49
CA LYS A 431 -4.56 -20.04 27.28
C LYS A 431 -5.42 -20.99 26.41
N ALA A 432 -5.68 -20.63 25.16
CA ALA A 432 -6.38 -21.51 24.23
C ALA A 432 -5.52 -22.73 23.87
N MET A 433 -4.24 -22.54 23.53
CA MET A 433 -3.30 -23.63 23.28
C MET A 433 -3.22 -24.63 24.44
N GLN A 434 -3.25 -24.14 25.68
CA GLN A 434 -3.21 -24.96 26.89
C GLN A 434 -4.50 -25.80 27.14
N LYS A 435 -5.60 -25.41 26.50
CA LYS A 435 -6.89 -26.12 26.61
C LYS A 435 -7.16 -27.06 25.45
N ASP A 436 -6.50 -26.85 24.30
CA ASP A 436 -6.71 -27.65 23.11
C ASP A 436 -6.15 -29.07 23.30
N GLU A 437 -6.97 -30.05 23.01
CA GLU A 437 -6.61 -31.47 23.08
C GLU A 437 -6.24 -32.06 21.70
N GLU A 438 -6.59 -31.38 20.62
CA GLU A 438 -6.37 -31.80 19.23
C GLU A 438 -5.10 -31.19 18.63
N ASP A 439 -4.62 -31.78 17.53
CA ASP A 439 -3.59 -31.16 16.69
C ASP A 439 -4.17 -29.88 16.07
N THR A 440 -3.61 -28.72 16.42
CA THR A 440 -4.20 -27.43 16.06
C THR A 440 -3.22 -26.52 15.34
N PHE A 441 -3.74 -25.88 14.30
CA PHE A 441 -3.07 -24.82 13.55
C PHE A 441 -3.60 -23.46 13.99
N TYR A 442 -2.70 -22.60 14.48
CA TYR A 442 -2.99 -21.23 14.89
C TYR A 442 -2.41 -20.26 13.87
N PHE A 443 -3.24 -19.44 13.26
CA PHE A 443 -2.81 -18.30 12.47
C PHE A 443 -3.08 -17.02 13.26
N ILE A 444 -2.03 -16.30 13.61
CA ILE A 444 -2.09 -15.14 14.51
C ILE A 444 -1.72 -13.87 13.73
N LEU A 445 -2.64 -12.91 13.66
CA LEU A 445 -2.44 -11.60 13.06
C LEU A 445 -2.41 -10.55 14.17
N THR A 446 -1.27 -9.86 14.34
CA THR A 446 -1.06 -8.86 15.40
C THR A 446 -1.39 -7.44 14.95
N THR A 447 -1.43 -6.47 15.90
CA THR A 447 -1.83 -5.08 15.58
C THR A 447 -1.00 -4.01 16.29
N SER A 448 -0.14 -4.33 17.25
CA SER A 448 0.50 -3.32 18.12
C SER A 448 1.46 -2.38 17.39
N ASN A 449 2.06 -2.79 16.29
CA ASN A 449 2.97 -1.95 15.52
C ASN A 449 2.22 -1.11 14.45
N HIS A 450 0.91 -0.90 14.63
CA HIS A 450 0.09 -0.03 13.79
C HIS A 450 -0.04 1.39 14.38
N PRO A 451 0.01 2.48 13.58
CA PRO A 451 -0.41 3.81 14.04
C PRO A 451 -1.88 3.85 14.49
N PRO A 452 -2.23 4.70 15.47
CA PRO A 452 -1.37 5.62 16.20
C PRO A 452 -0.51 4.85 17.20
N PHE A 453 0.78 5.11 17.27
CA PHE A 453 1.71 4.48 18.19
C PHE A 453 1.43 4.97 19.63
N ALA A 454 0.31 4.52 20.21
CA ALA A 454 -0.32 5.10 21.39
C ALA A 454 -0.06 4.33 22.70
N PHE A 455 0.49 3.12 22.62
CA PHE A 455 0.78 2.34 23.84
C PHE A 455 1.94 2.95 24.62
N ASP A 456 1.85 2.90 25.95
CA ASP A 456 2.95 3.31 26.83
C ASP A 456 4.06 2.25 26.86
N VAL A 457 4.90 2.27 25.82
CA VAL A 457 6.01 1.34 25.67
C VAL A 457 7.11 1.55 26.70
N ASP A 458 7.21 2.74 27.31
CA ASP A 458 8.19 3.04 28.36
C ASP A 458 7.85 2.24 29.63
N SER A 459 6.58 2.16 30.02
CA SER A 459 6.13 1.32 31.14
C SER A 459 6.34 -0.18 30.89
N LYS A 460 6.49 -0.60 29.62
CA LYS A 460 6.79 -1.99 29.23
C LYS A 460 8.29 -2.30 29.24
N GLY A 461 9.15 -1.29 29.44
CA GLY A 461 10.60 -1.45 29.53
C GLY A 461 11.41 -0.93 28.32
N PHE A 462 10.78 -0.22 27.39
CA PHE A 462 11.49 0.40 26.26
C PHE A 462 12.42 1.52 26.75
N SER A 463 13.68 1.47 26.37
CA SER A 463 14.67 2.47 26.77
C SER A 463 14.91 3.47 25.64
N ARG A 464 14.21 4.60 25.67
CA ARG A 464 14.34 5.69 24.68
C ARG A 464 15.76 6.22 24.59
N ASP A 465 16.43 6.43 25.73
CA ASP A 465 17.80 6.96 25.76
C ASP A 465 18.82 6.02 25.11
N ARG A 466 18.69 4.72 25.34
CA ARG A 466 19.53 3.72 24.72
C ARG A 466 19.37 3.73 23.22
N VAL A 467 18.12 3.67 22.74
CA VAL A 467 17.81 3.67 21.31
C VAL A 467 18.21 5.00 20.66
N ALA A 468 17.96 6.12 21.32
CA ALA A 468 18.33 7.45 20.81
C ALA A 468 19.85 7.62 20.59
N LYS A 469 20.68 6.95 21.40
CA LYS A 469 22.14 6.98 21.29
C LYS A 469 22.68 6.10 20.16
N LYS A 470 21.94 5.06 19.79
CA LYS A 470 22.37 3.97 18.88
C LYS A 470 21.76 4.05 17.48
N ARG A 471 20.92 5.05 17.22
CA ARG A 471 20.25 5.21 15.93
C ARG A 471 21.26 5.41 14.79
N GLY A 472 21.05 4.70 13.70
CA GLY A 472 21.74 4.95 12.44
C GLY A 472 21.46 6.35 11.87
N PRO A 473 22.30 6.86 10.99
CA PRO A 473 22.18 8.23 10.44
C PRO A 473 20.87 8.46 9.67
N ALA A 474 20.25 7.43 9.16
CA ALA A 474 19.01 7.50 8.39
C ALA A 474 17.76 7.71 9.25
N ILE A 475 17.83 7.54 10.59
CA ILE A 475 16.67 7.60 11.47
C ILE A 475 16.60 8.95 12.20
N PRO A 476 15.49 9.73 12.06
CA PRO A 476 15.29 11.02 12.71
C PRO A 476 15.38 10.96 14.24
N LYS A 477 15.69 12.10 14.87
CA LYS A 477 15.87 12.22 16.33
C LYS A 477 14.68 12.87 17.05
N ASP A 478 13.48 12.68 16.57
CA ASP A 478 12.26 13.23 17.16
C ASP A 478 11.51 12.22 18.03
N LYS A 479 10.56 12.73 18.82
CA LYS A 479 9.77 11.92 19.75
C LYS A 479 8.90 10.88 18.99
N LYS A 480 8.27 11.28 17.89
CA LYS A 480 7.36 10.42 17.12
C LYS A 480 8.11 9.20 16.58
N THR A 481 9.32 9.40 16.07
CA THR A 481 10.18 8.29 15.64
C THR A 481 10.50 7.36 16.80
N LEU A 482 10.80 7.88 17.99
CA LEU A 482 11.05 7.03 19.18
C LEU A 482 9.82 6.28 19.62
N ASP A 483 8.62 6.85 19.50
CA ASP A 483 7.36 6.14 19.77
C ASP A 483 7.19 4.96 18.79
N GLN A 484 7.41 5.16 17.50
CA GLN A 484 7.37 4.09 16.51
C GLN A 484 8.41 2.99 16.79
N LEU A 485 9.66 3.36 17.09
CA LEU A 485 10.70 2.39 17.42
C LEU A 485 10.36 1.59 18.68
N GLY A 486 9.69 2.22 19.64
CA GLY A 486 9.20 1.57 20.84
C GLY A 486 8.13 0.52 20.55
N HIS A 487 7.25 0.77 19.59
CA HIS A 487 6.22 -0.20 19.18
C HIS A 487 6.80 -1.38 18.42
N ILE A 488 7.83 -1.15 17.56
CA ILE A 488 8.58 -2.23 16.92
C ILE A 488 9.22 -3.14 17.99
N TRP A 489 9.92 -2.53 18.95
CA TRP A 489 10.53 -3.25 20.05
C TRP A 489 9.51 -4.02 20.90
N TYR A 490 8.37 -3.40 21.23
CA TYR A 490 7.33 -4.04 22.03
C TYR A 490 6.72 -5.26 21.33
N ALA A 491 6.37 -5.13 20.05
CA ALA A 491 5.80 -6.23 19.27
C ALA A 491 6.75 -7.44 19.20
N ASP A 492 8.05 -7.20 18.98
CA ASP A 492 9.08 -8.25 18.99
C ASP A 492 9.27 -8.89 20.38
N ASP A 493 9.30 -8.08 21.44
CA ASP A 493 9.53 -8.55 22.81
C ASP A 493 8.38 -9.46 23.31
N VAL A 494 7.13 -9.03 23.11
CA VAL A 494 5.98 -9.82 23.56
C VAL A 494 5.77 -11.08 22.72
N MET A 495 6.09 -11.05 21.44
CA MET A 495 6.11 -12.22 20.57
C MET A 495 7.14 -13.25 21.07
N GLY A 496 8.34 -12.82 21.45
CA GLY A 496 9.36 -13.71 22.00
C GLY A 496 8.97 -14.32 23.36
N LYS A 497 8.29 -13.56 24.21
CA LYS A 497 7.73 -14.09 25.46
C LYS A 497 6.69 -15.16 25.19
N PHE A 498 5.80 -14.94 24.22
CA PHE A 498 4.80 -15.92 23.79
C PHE A 498 5.45 -17.20 23.25
N ILE A 499 6.38 -17.09 22.31
CA ILE A 499 7.08 -18.25 21.72
C ILE A 499 7.72 -19.10 22.80
N LYS A 500 8.47 -18.49 23.75
CA LYS A 500 9.10 -19.20 24.86
C LYS A 500 8.09 -19.89 25.78
N ALA A 501 6.97 -19.24 26.08
CA ALA A 501 5.95 -19.80 26.93
C ALA A 501 5.19 -20.95 26.25
N ALA A 502 4.91 -20.84 24.96
CA ALA A 502 4.27 -21.89 24.18
C ALA A 502 5.18 -23.10 23.97
N GLU A 503 6.47 -22.87 23.71
CA GLU A 503 7.50 -23.94 23.62
C GLU A 503 7.68 -24.66 24.97
N ALA A 504 7.66 -23.93 26.08
CA ALA A 504 7.74 -24.54 27.43
C ALA A 504 6.51 -25.39 27.75
N TYR A 505 5.32 -25.02 27.22
CA TYR A 505 4.10 -25.81 27.36
C TYR A 505 4.12 -27.06 26.45
N ASP A 506 4.42 -26.88 25.18
CA ASP A 506 4.55 -27.97 24.21
C ASP A 506 5.82 -27.82 23.38
N PRO A 507 6.90 -28.55 23.75
CA PRO A 507 8.18 -28.52 23.01
C PRO A 507 8.09 -29.04 21.57
N SER A 508 6.96 -29.65 21.17
CA SER A 508 6.74 -30.07 19.78
C SER A 508 6.20 -28.96 18.87
N THR A 509 5.88 -27.79 19.43
CA THR A 509 5.33 -26.67 18.65
C THR A 509 6.27 -26.21 17.54
N LEU A 510 5.72 -26.03 16.34
CA LEU A 510 6.38 -25.45 15.19
C LEU A 510 5.89 -24.00 14.99
N PHE A 511 6.83 -23.07 15.00
CA PHE A 511 6.54 -21.66 14.75
C PHE A 511 7.00 -21.23 13.36
N VAL A 512 6.17 -20.43 12.68
CA VAL A 512 6.53 -19.64 11.50
C VAL A 512 6.29 -18.18 11.84
N VAL A 513 7.31 -17.33 11.70
CA VAL A 513 7.20 -15.91 12.01
C VAL A 513 7.60 -15.07 10.80
N THR A 514 6.73 -14.15 10.41
CA THR A 514 6.99 -13.21 9.32
C THR A 514 6.19 -11.91 9.52
N GLY A 515 6.48 -10.88 8.72
CA GLY A 515 5.70 -9.65 8.69
C GLY A 515 4.56 -9.71 7.67
N ASP A 516 3.51 -8.96 7.90
CA ASP A 516 2.45 -8.78 6.90
C ASP A 516 2.90 -7.87 5.74
N HIS A 517 3.64 -6.80 6.05
CA HIS A 517 4.31 -5.90 5.11
C HIS A 517 5.47 -5.15 5.81
N ALA A 518 6.20 -4.29 5.05
CA ALA A 518 7.35 -3.53 5.58
C ALA A 518 7.33 -2.04 5.17
N GLU A 519 6.23 -1.54 4.63
CA GLU A 519 6.17 -0.24 3.94
C GLU A 519 6.21 0.99 4.87
N ARG A 520 6.54 0.82 6.16
CA ARG A 520 6.59 1.94 7.14
C ARG A 520 7.99 2.44 7.46
N PHE A 521 9.01 2.04 6.71
CA PHE A 521 10.33 2.66 6.79
C PHE A 521 10.31 4.01 6.07
N ASN A 522 9.82 5.04 6.78
CA ASN A 522 9.66 6.39 6.23
C ASN A 522 10.73 7.36 6.74
N PHE A 523 11.83 6.85 7.28
CA PHE A 523 12.86 7.66 7.93
C PHE A 523 13.83 8.30 6.92
N SER A 524 14.09 7.62 5.79
CA SER A 524 14.94 8.11 4.72
C SER A 524 14.50 7.56 3.37
N ASN A 525 14.72 8.34 2.31
CA ASN A 525 14.54 7.89 0.93
C ASN A 525 15.81 7.26 0.35
N ASP A 526 16.95 7.47 0.98
CA ASP A 526 18.26 7.01 0.52
C ASP A 526 18.66 5.71 1.22
N VAL A 527 17.80 4.70 1.09
CA VAL A 527 18.00 3.36 1.65
C VAL A 527 17.58 2.30 0.62
N SER A 528 18.07 1.10 0.79
CA SER A 528 17.83 -0.02 -0.12
C SER A 528 16.36 -0.47 -0.15
N LEU A 529 15.97 -1.20 -1.19
CA LEU A 529 14.66 -1.86 -1.25
C LEU A 529 14.49 -2.92 -0.15
N TRP A 530 15.59 -3.53 0.32
CA TRP A 530 15.54 -4.45 1.45
C TRP A 530 15.09 -3.77 2.74
N GLU A 531 15.58 -2.57 3.02
CA GLU A 531 15.16 -1.78 4.17
C GLU A 531 13.70 -1.32 4.07
N LYS A 532 13.24 -1.02 2.85
CA LYS A 532 11.89 -0.49 2.62
C LYS A 532 10.80 -1.56 2.55
N SER A 533 11.14 -2.75 2.04
CA SER A 533 10.11 -3.71 1.62
C SER A 533 10.44 -5.16 1.97
N GLY A 534 11.63 -5.45 2.49
CA GLY A 534 11.99 -6.79 2.94
C GLY A 534 11.28 -7.14 4.24
N ILE A 535 10.83 -8.39 4.36
CA ILE A 535 10.35 -8.99 5.60
C ILE A 535 11.16 -10.25 5.89
N PRO A 536 11.36 -10.62 7.18
CA PRO A 536 12.00 -11.89 7.51
C PRO A 536 11.00 -13.04 7.40
N CYS A 537 11.51 -14.25 7.20
CA CYS A 537 10.74 -15.47 7.33
C CYS A 537 11.53 -16.48 8.19
N PHE A 538 11.01 -16.80 9.36
CA PHE A 538 11.61 -17.73 10.32
C PHE A 538 10.77 -18.98 10.48
N PHE A 539 11.42 -20.12 10.59
CA PHE A 539 10.87 -21.40 11.02
C PHE A 539 11.63 -21.85 12.27
N TYR A 540 10.92 -22.04 13.39
CA TYR A 540 11.51 -22.37 14.67
C TYR A 540 10.69 -23.43 15.40
N GLY A 541 11.33 -24.24 16.23
CA GLY A 541 10.67 -25.22 17.09
C GLY A 541 11.25 -26.63 16.91
N ALA A 542 10.59 -27.61 17.49
CA ALA A 542 11.08 -28.97 17.60
C ALA A 542 11.55 -29.59 16.28
N GLY A 543 12.84 -29.85 16.18
CA GLY A 543 13.42 -30.57 15.06
C GLY A 543 13.71 -29.72 13.81
N ILE A 544 13.56 -28.40 13.85
CA ILE A 544 13.96 -27.50 12.76
C ILE A 544 15.47 -27.24 12.85
N PRO A 545 16.28 -27.72 11.88
CA PRO A 545 17.71 -27.39 11.82
C PRO A 545 17.90 -25.96 11.27
N THR A 546 18.94 -25.28 11.71
CA THR A 546 19.24 -23.90 11.29
C THR A 546 19.63 -23.79 9.80
N ASP A 547 20.09 -24.87 9.19
CA ASP A 547 20.48 -24.99 7.78
C ASP A 547 19.39 -25.64 6.91
N LEU A 548 18.12 -25.59 7.36
CA LEU A 548 16.99 -26.21 6.66
C LEU A 548 16.81 -25.67 5.23
N PHE A 549 17.00 -24.37 5.03
CA PHE A 549 16.85 -23.72 3.73
C PHE A 549 18.19 -23.53 3.04
N ALA A 550 18.21 -23.63 1.73
CA ALA A 550 19.37 -23.24 0.93
C ALA A 550 19.62 -21.72 1.10
N LYS A 551 20.89 -21.30 1.03
CA LYS A 551 21.29 -19.89 1.21
C LYS A 551 20.64 -18.93 0.22
N ASP A 552 20.27 -19.42 -0.94
CA ASP A 552 19.61 -18.71 -2.02
C ASP A 552 18.09 -18.93 -2.05
N ALA A 553 17.52 -19.57 -1.00
CA ALA A 553 16.09 -19.76 -0.90
C ALA A 553 15.37 -18.40 -0.84
N ALA A 554 14.46 -18.18 -1.77
CA ALA A 554 13.68 -16.96 -1.88
C ALA A 554 12.19 -17.26 -1.99
N GLY A 555 11.36 -16.41 -1.42
CA GLY A 555 9.91 -16.63 -1.44
C GLY A 555 9.09 -15.41 -1.03
N SER A 556 7.80 -15.65 -0.92
CA SER A 556 6.80 -14.73 -0.40
C SER A 556 5.82 -15.50 0.50
N HIS A 557 4.81 -14.83 0.99
CA HIS A 557 3.74 -15.45 1.79
C HIS A 557 3.15 -16.71 1.12
N LEU A 558 3.14 -16.76 -0.21
CA LEU A 558 2.60 -17.88 -0.99
C LEU A 558 3.38 -19.20 -0.82
N GLN A 559 4.65 -19.13 -0.42
CA GLN A 559 5.48 -20.30 -0.19
C GLN A 559 5.34 -20.91 1.21
N ILE A 560 4.69 -20.26 2.17
CA ILE A 560 4.62 -20.77 3.55
C ILE A 560 3.76 -22.04 3.63
N ALA A 561 2.55 -22.03 3.05
CA ALA A 561 1.69 -23.22 3.08
C ALA A 561 2.34 -24.48 2.46
N PRO A 562 2.89 -24.41 1.22
CA PRO A 562 3.59 -25.57 0.64
C PRO A 562 4.85 -25.95 1.42
N THR A 563 5.54 -25.02 2.08
CA THR A 563 6.69 -25.33 2.92
C THR A 563 6.28 -26.14 4.16
N LEU A 564 5.19 -25.75 4.82
CA LEU A 564 4.62 -26.51 5.94
C LEU A 564 4.20 -27.93 5.49
N ALA A 565 3.55 -28.05 4.34
CA ALA A 565 3.19 -29.36 3.78
C ALA A 565 4.43 -30.22 3.51
N GLU A 566 5.47 -29.65 2.88
CA GLU A 566 6.73 -30.34 2.62
C GLU A 566 7.55 -30.68 3.88
N LEU A 567 7.35 -29.97 4.98
CA LEU A 567 7.93 -30.30 6.26
C LEU A 567 7.25 -31.49 6.95
N ILE A 568 5.92 -31.50 6.98
CA ILE A 568 5.13 -32.32 7.91
C ILE A 568 4.56 -33.55 7.25
N LEU A 569 4.11 -33.47 5.97
CA LEU A 569 3.42 -34.58 5.31
C LEU A 569 4.35 -35.79 5.10
N PRO A 570 3.81 -37.00 5.25
CA PRO A 570 4.48 -38.23 4.80
C PRO A 570 4.66 -38.25 3.27
N GLN A 571 5.60 -39.06 2.82
CA GLN A 571 5.82 -39.30 1.40
C GLN A 571 4.55 -39.95 0.75
N GLY A 572 4.17 -39.46 -0.41
CA GLY A 572 3.01 -39.91 -1.17
C GLY A 572 1.74 -39.12 -0.91
N GLU A 573 1.66 -38.37 0.19
CA GLU A 573 0.50 -37.50 0.46
C GLU A 573 0.47 -36.29 -0.49
N THR A 574 -0.73 -35.73 -0.66
CA THR A 574 -0.96 -34.63 -1.59
C THR A 574 -1.41 -33.34 -0.87
N TYR A 575 -1.03 -32.22 -1.45
CA TYR A 575 -1.47 -30.87 -1.04
C TYR A 575 -1.61 -29.98 -2.29
N GLU A 576 -2.37 -28.90 -2.18
CA GLU A 576 -2.56 -27.94 -3.25
C GLU A 576 -1.65 -26.73 -3.03
N SER A 577 -0.97 -26.28 -4.10
CA SER A 577 -0.18 -25.03 -4.06
C SER A 577 0.12 -24.51 -5.45
N LEU A 578 -0.16 -23.21 -5.65
CA LEU A 578 0.18 -22.50 -6.89
C LEU A 578 1.68 -22.48 -7.15
N LEU A 579 2.48 -22.17 -6.12
CA LEU A 579 3.93 -22.02 -6.20
C LEU A 579 4.66 -23.13 -5.44
N PRO A 580 5.94 -23.40 -5.76
CA PRO A 580 6.74 -24.37 -5.03
C PRO A 580 7.02 -23.90 -3.58
N SER A 581 7.45 -24.84 -2.72
CA SER A 581 7.92 -24.55 -1.37
C SER A 581 9.25 -23.78 -1.34
N LEU A 582 9.64 -23.24 -0.19
CA LEU A 582 10.97 -22.62 0.01
C LEU A 582 12.15 -23.58 -0.20
N PHE A 583 11.91 -24.89 -0.19
CA PHE A 583 12.96 -25.85 -0.51
C PHE A 583 13.39 -25.78 -1.98
N ASP A 584 12.45 -25.48 -2.86
CA ASP A 584 12.68 -25.47 -4.30
C ASP A 584 12.65 -24.05 -4.90
N SER A 585 12.18 -23.05 -4.15
CA SER A 585 12.05 -21.67 -4.64
C SER A 585 13.36 -20.90 -4.50
N ARG A 586 13.76 -20.20 -5.58
CA ARG A 586 14.94 -19.33 -5.67
C ARG A 586 14.58 -17.94 -6.17
N ARG A 587 13.30 -17.72 -6.42
CA ARG A 587 12.75 -16.48 -6.91
C ARG A 587 11.54 -16.10 -6.06
N ALA A 588 11.27 -14.81 -5.93
CA ALA A 588 10.07 -14.30 -5.28
C ALA A 588 9.50 -13.12 -6.05
N PHE A 589 8.22 -12.92 -5.95
CA PHE A 589 7.54 -11.75 -6.47
C PHE A 589 6.37 -11.36 -5.59
N ASN A 590 5.96 -10.11 -5.72
CA ASN A 590 4.70 -9.62 -5.17
C ASN A 590 4.01 -8.68 -6.17
N HIS A 591 3.16 -7.77 -5.69
CA HIS A 591 2.43 -6.83 -6.56
C HIS A 591 3.35 -5.88 -7.36
N ARG A 592 4.61 -5.65 -6.93
CA ARG A 592 5.52 -4.63 -7.51
C ARG A 592 6.98 -5.06 -7.57
N LEU A 593 7.42 -5.90 -6.66
CA LEU A 593 8.82 -6.26 -6.49
C LEU A 593 9.07 -7.71 -6.91
N TYR A 594 10.32 -7.98 -7.24
CA TYR A 594 10.82 -9.33 -7.43
C TYR A 594 12.14 -9.54 -6.67
N ILE A 595 12.45 -10.79 -6.36
CA ILE A 595 13.76 -11.27 -5.93
C ILE A 595 14.22 -12.30 -6.93
N GLU A 596 15.44 -12.13 -7.43
CA GLU A 596 16.12 -13.07 -8.32
C GLU A 596 17.62 -13.02 -8.07
N ASN A 597 18.27 -14.18 -7.95
CA ASN A 597 19.71 -14.28 -7.70
C ASN A 597 20.22 -13.45 -6.50
N GLY A 598 19.44 -13.40 -5.42
CA GLY A 598 19.76 -12.63 -4.22
C GLY A 598 19.58 -11.12 -4.34
N GLN A 599 19.02 -10.64 -5.44
CA GLN A 599 18.78 -9.22 -5.72
C GLN A 599 17.30 -8.90 -5.66
N ILE A 600 16.95 -7.81 -5.00
CA ILE A 600 15.58 -7.26 -5.01
C ILE A 600 15.50 -6.13 -6.04
N GLY A 601 14.44 -6.10 -6.80
CA GLY A 601 14.18 -5.06 -7.82
C GLY A 601 12.71 -4.76 -8.01
N GLU A 602 12.40 -3.67 -8.72
CA GLU A 602 11.03 -3.38 -9.15
C GLU A 602 10.69 -4.20 -10.41
N GLU A 603 9.50 -4.77 -10.48
CA GLU A 603 9.07 -5.65 -11.57
C GLU A 603 9.20 -5.01 -12.97
N LYS A 604 9.01 -3.68 -13.05
CA LYS A 604 9.22 -2.94 -14.32
C LYS A 604 10.64 -3.08 -14.87
N ASP A 605 11.63 -3.33 -14.01
CA ASP A 605 13.06 -3.43 -14.34
C ASP A 605 13.51 -4.90 -14.51
N LEU A 606 12.62 -5.89 -14.26
CA LEU A 606 12.91 -7.32 -14.42
C LEU A 606 13.23 -7.60 -15.89
N LYS A 607 14.38 -8.22 -16.14
CA LYS A 607 14.86 -8.52 -17.51
C LYS A 607 14.54 -9.95 -17.94
N ASP A 608 14.44 -10.88 -16.99
CA ASP A 608 14.12 -12.27 -17.27
C ASP A 608 12.69 -12.38 -17.80
N LYS A 609 12.58 -12.79 -19.07
CA LYS A 609 11.27 -12.92 -19.76
C LYS A 609 10.47 -14.12 -19.26
N GLU A 610 11.14 -15.20 -18.87
CA GLU A 610 10.51 -16.40 -18.34
C GLU A 610 9.89 -16.09 -16.99
N PHE A 611 10.64 -15.45 -16.10
CA PHE A 611 10.13 -15.05 -14.79
C PHE A 611 8.99 -14.03 -14.89
N LYS A 612 9.06 -13.07 -15.83
CA LYS A 612 7.91 -12.18 -16.12
C LYS A 612 6.66 -12.98 -16.54
N ALA A 613 6.84 -13.97 -17.38
CA ALA A 613 5.72 -14.82 -17.83
C ALA A 613 5.14 -15.64 -16.67
N GLU A 614 5.98 -16.16 -15.75
CA GLU A 614 5.53 -16.84 -14.53
C GLU A 614 4.69 -15.92 -13.63
N ILE A 615 5.13 -14.67 -13.41
CA ILE A 615 4.40 -13.67 -12.62
C ILE A 615 3.03 -13.37 -13.25
N GLU A 616 2.98 -13.14 -14.56
CA GLU A 616 1.71 -12.87 -15.26
C GLU A 616 0.81 -14.09 -15.30
N ALA A 617 1.36 -15.30 -15.40
CA ALA A 617 0.60 -16.55 -15.31
C ALA A 617 -0.04 -16.72 -13.92
N ALA A 618 0.73 -16.51 -12.85
CA ALA A 618 0.21 -16.59 -11.48
C ALA A 618 -0.94 -15.59 -11.25
N ARG A 619 -0.80 -14.36 -11.75
CA ARG A 619 -1.86 -13.35 -11.68
C ARG A 619 -3.07 -13.72 -12.56
N THR A 620 -2.87 -14.35 -13.70
CA THR A 620 -3.96 -14.85 -14.56
C THR A 620 -4.80 -15.88 -13.81
N ILE A 621 -4.16 -16.83 -13.12
CA ILE A 621 -4.87 -17.81 -12.28
C ILE A 621 -5.63 -17.11 -11.15
N ALA A 622 -5.00 -16.15 -10.46
CA ALA A 622 -5.66 -15.40 -9.40
C ALA A 622 -6.90 -14.63 -9.91
N ILE A 623 -6.77 -13.92 -11.03
CA ILE A 623 -7.90 -13.18 -11.64
C ILE A 623 -9.03 -14.14 -12.01
N TRP A 624 -8.71 -15.29 -12.61
CA TRP A 624 -9.73 -16.31 -12.93
C TRP A 624 -10.43 -16.78 -11.68
N ARG A 625 -9.66 -17.21 -10.67
CA ARG A 625 -10.18 -17.76 -9.43
C ARG A 625 -11.12 -16.79 -8.72
N ILE A 626 -10.72 -15.53 -8.60
CA ILE A 626 -11.51 -14.46 -7.97
C ILE A 626 -12.83 -14.22 -8.72
N LYS A 627 -12.81 -14.25 -10.05
CA LYS A 627 -13.98 -13.92 -10.89
C LYS A 627 -14.90 -15.09 -11.15
N ASN A 628 -14.33 -16.26 -11.38
CA ASN A 628 -15.02 -17.41 -11.95
C ASN A 628 -15.04 -18.62 -11.01
N GLY A 629 -14.34 -18.54 -9.87
CA GLY A 629 -14.22 -19.64 -8.91
C GLY A 629 -13.25 -20.73 -9.37
N ASN A 630 -13.41 -21.93 -8.83
CA ASN A 630 -12.47 -23.03 -9.00
C ASN A 630 -12.58 -23.73 -10.38
N ALA A 631 -13.75 -23.75 -11.00
CA ALA A 631 -13.99 -24.49 -12.23
C ALA A 631 -13.31 -23.85 -13.45
N ILE A 632 -12.65 -24.69 -14.29
CA ILE A 632 -12.03 -24.29 -15.55
C ILE A 632 -12.98 -24.65 -16.69
N ARG A 633 -14.00 -23.85 -16.93
CA ARG A 633 -15.00 -24.03 -17.99
C ARG A 633 -15.41 -22.72 -18.61
N SER A 634 -15.86 -22.74 -19.86
CA SER A 634 -16.44 -21.56 -20.50
C SER A 634 -17.65 -21.08 -19.69
N ILE A 635 -17.72 -19.78 -19.45
CA ILE A 635 -18.84 -19.12 -18.79
C ILE A 635 -19.78 -18.71 -19.94
N GLU A 636 -20.94 -19.35 -20.02
CA GLU A 636 -22.03 -18.96 -20.91
C GLU A 636 -22.66 -17.62 -20.50
#